data_65bda77409edb557e70f4530a44e8d79
#
_entry.id   65bda77409edb557e70f4530a44e8d79
#
_cell.length_a   1.000
_cell.length_b   1.000
_cell.length_c   1.000
_cell.angle_alpha   90.00
_cell.angle_beta   90.00
_cell.angle_gamma   90.00
#
_symmetry.space_group_name_H-M   'P 1'
#
loop_
_entity.id
_entity.type
_entity.pdbx_description
1 polymer ?
#
loop_
_entity_poly.entity_id
_entity_poly.type
_entity_poly.pdbx_seq_one_letter_code
_entity_poly.pdbx_strand_id
1 'polypeptide(L)'
;MKFSILFAYLFFCVSYASNAQLCNGNLGDPVINQTFGASYGFTMPANATTYDKAGGCPGKGQYLIGSFIFGCGADRTWLKMIGDHTRDLNGNYMLVSAESTPGIVYTDTAKNLCENTNYVFAAWISNAMQPITCGGNPVLANLTLTVTTLDGTVLATTTTGDIPTAFDRIWKQYGVSVTTPTNTDAVIVSITTDPKFGCGSVFVLDDITFRSCGPLVSVTLDGSTAAGDVCADYSNPFILQGVYSAGFADPAVQWQNSLDTGKTWQDISGETMVTYAIPRRINSVINYRMVIAERESINSLNCRIASNSIYTEIHPLAAHKPPQSILGCLDKDLYLPLADPSALTVFWQGPNNYTSVKPAAVVPKVQYADTGMYTLKESFYFGCVSLDTFYLRIFPSTTIYAQPTYPICEGKSENLSVSSTGGGTYKWYPSTGLSSDTSANPIARPTDSTEYKVVVTNSYGCKDSAFLKINVYRNPAVNAGPDKVILAGDTAVLNGSVKGTAVDFSWSPYFFLSNTRVAVPNAFPPQSNLYTLSATSMVGCGSAVDNVLVKVYSDIFIPSAFTPNGDGKNDRFQVLPLDNYKLVQFFIYNRWGQLLFKAADKYSAWDGSYNGITQPNGTYIYRVELLSPQGKRIIKQGSVLLLH
;
A
#
# COMPACT_ATOMS: atom_id res chain seq x y z
N MET A 1 59.08 -30.29 -6.88
CA MET A 1 58.09 -31.27 -7.32
C MET A 1 56.76 -30.54 -7.43
N LYS A 2 56.36 -30.18 -8.67
CA LYS A 2 55.07 -29.55 -8.99
C LYS A 2 54.15 -30.64 -9.50
N PHE A 3 53.04 -30.92 -8.80
CA PHE A 3 51.98 -31.78 -9.30
C PHE A 3 50.93 -30.90 -9.98
N SER A 4 50.82 -31.02 -11.29
CA SER A 4 49.72 -30.46 -12.09
C SER A 4 48.58 -31.49 -12.13
N ILE A 5 47.42 -31.12 -11.60
CA ILE A 5 46.20 -31.91 -11.74
C ILE A 5 45.46 -31.38 -12.97
N LEU A 6 45.39 -32.23 -14.00
CA LEU A 6 44.64 -32.00 -15.23
C LEU A 6 43.18 -32.38 -14.97
N PHE A 7 42.24 -31.37 -14.92
CA PHE A 7 40.83 -31.63 -14.91
C PHE A 7 40.32 -31.77 -16.36
N ALA A 8 40.00 -32.99 -16.72
CA ALA A 8 39.32 -33.28 -17.99
C ALA A 8 37.82 -32.90 -17.87
N TYR A 9 37.40 -31.82 -18.54
CA TYR A 9 36.02 -31.51 -18.74
C TYR A 9 35.43 -32.43 -19.82
N LEU A 10 34.58 -33.38 -19.41
CA LEU A 10 33.70 -34.10 -20.31
C LEU A 10 32.61 -33.15 -20.81
N PHE A 11 32.74 -32.67 -22.04
CA PHE A 11 31.65 -32.00 -22.75
C PHE A 11 30.60 -33.05 -23.11
N PHE A 12 29.50 -33.09 -22.37
CA PHE A 12 28.28 -33.74 -22.86
C PHE A 12 27.73 -32.87 -23.99
N CYS A 13 27.98 -33.28 -25.25
CA CYS A 13 27.23 -32.82 -26.39
C CYS A 13 25.78 -33.30 -26.24
N VAL A 14 24.91 -32.48 -25.65
CA VAL A 14 23.48 -32.65 -25.81
C VAL A 14 23.19 -32.22 -27.24
N SER A 15 22.95 -33.19 -28.11
CA SER A 15 22.43 -32.97 -29.44
C SER A 15 21.00 -32.41 -29.29
N TYR A 16 20.90 -31.08 -29.34
CA TYR A 16 19.60 -30.44 -29.61
C TYR A 16 19.21 -30.91 -31.02
N ALA A 17 18.16 -31.68 -31.12
CA ALA A 17 17.49 -31.92 -32.41
C ALA A 17 17.09 -30.53 -32.93
N SER A 18 17.81 -30.04 -33.93
CA SER A 18 17.42 -28.85 -34.67
C SER A 18 16.10 -29.15 -35.33
N ASN A 19 15.00 -28.59 -34.80
CA ASN A 19 13.76 -28.55 -35.56
C ASN A 19 14.09 -27.82 -36.87
N ALA A 20 13.93 -28.49 -38.00
CA ALA A 20 14.12 -27.88 -39.33
C ALA A 20 13.21 -26.62 -39.36
N GLN A 21 13.81 -25.47 -39.53
CA GLN A 21 13.09 -24.21 -39.64
C GLN A 21 12.18 -24.31 -40.88
N LEU A 22 10.85 -24.15 -40.70
CA LEU A 22 9.85 -24.27 -41.76
C LEU A 22 10.09 -23.28 -42.92
N CYS A 23 10.74 -22.16 -42.60
CA CYS A 23 11.21 -21.17 -43.58
C CYS A 23 12.71 -20.90 -43.31
N ASN A 24 13.56 -21.10 -44.31
CA ASN A 24 15.01 -20.87 -44.21
C ASN A 24 15.39 -19.40 -44.30
N GLY A 25 14.45 -18.50 -44.52
CA GLY A 25 14.62 -17.06 -44.58
C GLY A 25 13.66 -16.31 -43.65
N ASN A 26 13.25 -15.13 -44.06
CA ASN A 26 12.31 -14.32 -43.32
C ASN A 26 10.86 -14.60 -43.72
N LEU A 27 9.96 -14.31 -42.82
CA LEU A 27 8.52 -14.42 -43.07
C LEU A 27 7.93 -13.02 -43.32
N GLY A 28 6.91 -12.97 -44.18
CA GLY A 28 6.07 -11.79 -44.35
C GLY A 28 5.00 -11.67 -43.26
N ASP A 29 4.17 -10.66 -43.40
CA ASP A 29 2.99 -10.51 -42.53
C ASP A 29 2.00 -11.65 -42.76
N PRO A 30 1.27 -12.10 -41.76
CA PRO A 30 0.36 -13.20 -41.89
C PRO A 30 -0.85 -12.86 -42.77
N VAL A 31 -1.10 -13.66 -43.80
CA VAL A 31 -2.35 -13.64 -44.57
C VAL A 31 -3.49 -14.24 -43.76
N ILE A 32 -3.19 -15.31 -43.04
CA ILE A 32 -4.06 -15.88 -42.00
C ILE A 32 -3.29 -15.77 -40.69
N ASN A 33 -3.97 -15.24 -39.64
CA ASN A 33 -3.44 -15.09 -38.30
C ASN A 33 -4.52 -15.40 -37.26
N GLN A 34 -4.63 -16.67 -36.88
CA GLN A 34 -5.61 -17.12 -35.89
C GLN A 34 -4.95 -17.36 -34.55
N THR A 35 -5.08 -16.39 -33.66
CA THR A 35 -4.53 -16.37 -32.27
C THR A 35 -5.58 -16.66 -31.20
N PHE A 36 -6.85 -16.90 -31.59
CA PHE A 36 -8.02 -17.06 -30.71
C PHE A 36 -8.31 -15.88 -29.78
N GLY A 37 -7.49 -14.82 -29.81
CA GLY A 37 -7.68 -13.57 -29.05
C GLY A 37 -7.50 -13.72 -27.55
N ALA A 38 -7.85 -12.65 -26.83
CA ALA A 38 -7.74 -12.57 -25.35
C ALA A 38 -9.08 -12.38 -24.64
N SER A 39 -10.21 -12.50 -25.36
CA SER A 39 -11.55 -12.29 -24.78
C SER A 39 -12.33 -13.59 -24.59
N TYR A 40 -13.09 -13.64 -23.50
CA TYR A 40 -14.02 -14.75 -23.27
C TYR A 40 -15.10 -14.78 -24.36
N GLY A 41 -15.40 -16.00 -24.82
CA GLY A 41 -16.54 -16.21 -25.72
C GLY A 41 -16.21 -16.26 -27.21
N PHE A 42 -14.95 -16.27 -27.59
CA PHE A 42 -14.57 -16.49 -28.99
C PHE A 42 -15.22 -17.77 -29.53
N THR A 43 -15.73 -17.71 -30.72
CA THR A 43 -16.34 -18.84 -31.42
C THR A 43 -15.75 -18.90 -32.82
N MET A 44 -15.41 -20.11 -33.28
CA MET A 44 -14.92 -20.31 -34.62
C MET A 44 -15.93 -19.78 -35.66
N PRO A 45 -15.46 -19.19 -36.76
CA PRO A 45 -16.33 -18.85 -37.88
C PRO A 45 -17.11 -20.07 -38.37
N ALA A 46 -18.27 -19.83 -38.93
CA ALA A 46 -19.07 -20.89 -39.50
C ALA A 46 -18.27 -21.67 -40.54
N ASN A 47 -18.31 -22.99 -40.47
CA ASN A 47 -17.57 -23.94 -41.33
C ASN A 47 -16.04 -23.93 -41.19
N ALA A 48 -15.46 -23.21 -40.22
CA ALA A 48 -14.02 -23.25 -39.98
C ALA A 48 -13.56 -24.50 -39.23
N THR A 49 -14.48 -25.27 -38.68
CA THR A 49 -14.23 -26.56 -38.01
C THR A 49 -15.47 -27.46 -38.11
N THR A 50 -15.27 -28.77 -38.08
CA THR A 50 -16.36 -29.76 -37.96
C THR A 50 -16.66 -30.17 -36.53
N TYR A 51 -15.91 -29.61 -35.55
CA TYR A 51 -16.06 -29.89 -34.12
C TYR A 51 -17.11 -28.99 -33.50
N ASP A 52 -17.91 -29.53 -32.58
CA ASP A 52 -18.91 -28.76 -31.83
C ASP A 52 -18.28 -27.98 -30.68
N LYS A 53 -18.78 -26.77 -30.42
CA LYS A 53 -18.31 -25.96 -29.28
C LYS A 53 -18.82 -26.55 -27.97
N ALA A 54 -17.92 -26.88 -27.06
CA ALA A 54 -18.25 -27.30 -25.70
C ALA A 54 -18.58 -26.13 -24.79
N GLY A 55 -19.50 -26.34 -23.84
CA GLY A 55 -19.78 -25.36 -22.74
C GLY A 55 -18.86 -25.51 -21.53
N GLY A 56 -17.95 -26.48 -21.56
CA GLY A 56 -16.96 -26.77 -20.49
C GLY A 56 -15.88 -27.69 -21.06
N CYS A 57 -15.39 -28.66 -20.29
CA CYS A 57 -14.41 -29.62 -20.80
C CYS A 57 -14.95 -30.35 -22.04
N PRO A 58 -14.25 -30.34 -23.20
CA PRO A 58 -14.75 -30.90 -24.42
C PRO A 58 -14.81 -32.43 -24.35
N GLY A 59 -15.94 -32.97 -24.74
CA GLY A 59 -16.11 -34.40 -25.06
C GLY A 59 -15.53 -34.73 -26.45
N LYS A 60 -15.56 -36.00 -26.85
CA LYS A 60 -15.16 -36.40 -28.22
C LYS A 60 -15.97 -35.65 -29.27
N GLY A 61 -15.30 -35.18 -30.32
CA GLY A 61 -15.90 -34.35 -31.35
C GLY A 61 -16.15 -32.90 -30.96
N GLN A 62 -15.60 -32.45 -29.85
CA GLN A 62 -15.82 -31.09 -29.36
C GLN A 62 -14.53 -30.28 -29.18
N TYR A 63 -14.67 -28.97 -29.22
CA TYR A 63 -13.62 -28.03 -28.90
C TYR A 63 -14.04 -27.02 -27.83
N LEU A 64 -13.04 -26.42 -27.15
CA LEU A 64 -13.17 -25.31 -26.25
C LEU A 64 -12.10 -24.26 -26.59
N ILE A 65 -12.48 -22.97 -26.60
CA ILE A 65 -11.51 -21.87 -26.69
C ILE A 65 -11.46 -21.13 -25.35
N GLY A 66 -10.28 -20.97 -24.80
CA GLY A 66 -10.06 -20.30 -23.52
C GLY A 66 -8.58 -20.20 -23.18
N SER A 67 -8.30 -19.40 -22.15
CA SER A 67 -6.95 -19.17 -21.64
C SER A 67 -6.55 -20.10 -20.48
N PHE A 68 -7.49 -20.94 -20.05
CA PHE A 68 -7.33 -21.76 -18.85
C PHE A 68 -8.04 -23.12 -18.97
N ILE A 69 -7.29 -24.21 -18.74
CA ILE A 69 -7.82 -25.57 -18.63
C ILE A 69 -7.43 -26.13 -17.27
N PHE A 70 -8.40 -26.60 -16.51
CA PHE A 70 -8.16 -27.27 -15.25
C PHE A 70 -9.21 -28.37 -14.96
N GLY A 71 -8.71 -29.54 -14.58
CA GLY A 71 -9.55 -30.64 -14.10
C GLY A 71 -10.40 -31.34 -15.17
N CYS A 72 -10.03 -31.20 -16.44
CA CYS A 72 -10.66 -31.94 -17.54
C CYS A 72 -10.12 -33.39 -17.66
N GLY A 73 -10.91 -34.25 -18.33
CA GLY A 73 -10.67 -35.68 -18.43
C GLY A 73 -11.34 -36.46 -17.31
N ALA A 74 -11.73 -37.72 -17.59
CA ALA A 74 -12.46 -38.58 -16.65
C ALA A 74 -11.73 -38.75 -15.32
N ASP A 75 -10.40 -38.79 -15.34
CA ASP A 75 -9.53 -38.95 -14.17
C ASP A 75 -8.78 -37.66 -13.81
N ARG A 76 -9.17 -36.49 -14.33
CA ARG A 76 -8.46 -35.22 -14.19
C ARG A 76 -6.99 -35.27 -14.61
N THR A 77 -6.68 -36.12 -15.56
CA THR A 77 -5.32 -36.43 -16.06
C THR A 77 -4.92 -35.55 -17.25
N TRP A 78 -5.73 -34.56 -17.65
CA TRP A 78 -5.31 -33.59 -18.65
C TRP A 78 -4.40 -32.55 -18.01
N LEU A 79 -3.51 -32.00 -18.80
CA LEU A 79 -2.57 -30.96 -18.32
C LEU A 79 -3.32 -29.73 -17.82
N LYS A 80 -2.82 -29.19 -16.74
CA LYS A 80 -3.20 -27.84 -16.33
C LYS A 80 -2.52 -26.86 -17.28
N MET A 81 -3.31 -26.14 -18.07
CA MET A 81 -2.78 -25.14 -19.00
C MET A 81 -3.30 -23.75 -18.63
N ILE A 82 -2.40 -22.77 -18.52
CA ILE A 82 -2.68 -21.37 -18.21
C ILE A 82 -1.96 -20.51 -19.24
N GLY A 83 -2.71 -19.63 -19.92
CA GLY A 83 -2.21 -18.79 -20.99
C GLY A 83 -1.93 -19.54 -22.28
N ASP A 84 -1.69 -18.79 -23.33
CA ASP A 84 -1.45 -19.26 -24.68
C ASP A 84 -0.02 -19.80 -24.92
N HIS A 85 0.35 -20.05 -26.16
CA HIS A 85 1.70 -20.42 -26.57
C HIS A 85 2.73 -19.33 -26.24
N THR A 86 2.38 -18.05 -26.38
CA THR A 86 3.25 -16.90 -26.11
C THR A 86 3.42 -16.59 -24.62
N ARG A 87 2.71 -17.33 -23.75
CA ARG A 87 2.62 -17.14 -22.28
C ARG A 87 1.87 -15.89 -21.85
N ASP A 88 1.04 -15.33 -22.72
CA ASP A 88 0.06 -14.33 -22.31
C ASP A 88 -0.98 -15.02 -21.41
N LEU A 89 -1.10 -14.56 -20.15
CA LEU A 89 -2.03 -15.14 -19.17
C LEU A 89 -3.49 -15.00 -19.58
N ASN A 90 -3.79 -14.06 -20.46
CA ASN A 90 -5.13 -13.80 -21.00
C ASN A 90 -5.30 -14.32 -22.43
N GLY A 91 -4.24 -14.80 -23.07
CA GLY A 91 -4.29 -15.35 -24.41
C GLY A 91 -5.04 -16.67 -24.45
N ASN A 92 -5.91 -16.84 -25.45
CA ASN A 92 -6.70 -18.05 -25.64
C ASN A 92 -6.01 -19.01 -26.60
N TYR A 93 -6.29 -20.28 -26.43
CA TYR A 93 -5.94 -21.37 -27.34
C TYR A 93 -7.18 -22.26 -27.58
N MET A 94 -7.17 -23.08 -28.63
CA MET A 94 -8.22 -24.04 -28.90
C MET A 94 -7.83 -25.42 -28.35
N LEU A 95 -8.62 -25.93 -27.41
CA LEU A 95 -8.53 -27.31 -26.91
C LEU A 95 -9.50 -28.20 -27.71
N VAL A 96 -9.00 -29.28 -28.24
CA VAL A 96 -9.78 -30.22 -29.06
C VAL A 96 -9.70 -31.62 -28.47
N SER A 97 -10.83 -32.29 -28.37
CA SER A 97 -10.94 -33.73 -28.08
C SER A 97 -11.41 -34.42 -29.35
N ALA A 98 -10.46 -35.09 -30.01
CA ALA A 98 -10.71 -35.66 -31.33
C ALA A 98 -11.66 -36.87 -31.31
N GLU A 99 -12.41 -37.01 -32.39
CA GLU A 99 -13.23 -38.20 -32.65
C GLU A 99 -12.43 -39.38 -33.24
N SER A 100 -13.11 -40.50 -33.39
CA SER A 100 -12.58 -41.70 -34.07
C SER A 100 -12.66 -41.60 -35.59
N THR A 101 -13.31 -40.58 -36.12
CA THR A 101 -13.43 -40.28 -37.55
C THR A 101 -12.60 -39.07 -37.91
N PRO A 102 -12.11 -38.92 -39.15
CA PRO A 102 -11.40 -37.72 -39.58
C PRO A 102 -12.27 -36.48 -39.36
N GLY A 103 -11.75 -35.47 -38.66
CA GLY A 103 -12.42 -34.19 -38.41
C GLY A 103 -11.57 -33.03 -38.87
N ILE A 104 -12.20 -31.98 -39.39
CA ILE A 104 -11.53 -30.71 -39.69
C ILE A 104 -11.45 -29.91 -38.40
N VAL A 105 -10.24 -29.75 -37.86
CA VAL A 105 -9.96 -28.93 -36.68
C VAL A 105 -10.02 -27.47 -37.02
N TYR A 106 -9.42 -27.11 -38.15
CA TYR A 106 -9.38 -25.75 -38.66
C TYR A 106 -9.34 -25.74 -40.17
N THR A 107 -10.07 -24.86 -40.82
CA THR A 107 -9.93 -24.53 -42.21
C THR A 107 -10.21 -23.06 -42.47
N ASP A 108 -9.49 -22.50 -43.42
CA ASP A 108 -9.68 -21.10 -43.86
C ASP A 108 -9.18 -20.94 -45.31
N THR A 109 -9.54 -19.83 -45.93
CA THR A 109 -9.13 -19.48 -47.29
C THR A 109 -8.20 -18.26 -47.28
N ALA A 110 -6.93 -18.47 -47.61
CA ALA A 110 -5.97 -17.41 -47.85
C ALA A 110 -6.21 -16.82 -49.25
N LYS A 111 -6.38 -15.50 -49.34
CA LYS A 111 -6.70 -14.78 -50.58
C LYS A 111 -5.67 -13.70 -50.88
N ASN A 112 -5.70 -13.17 -52.09
CA ASN A 112 -4.79 -12.13 -52.60
C ASN A 112 -3.32 -12.56 -52.46
N LEU A 113 -3.04 -13.80 -52.81
CA LEU A 113 -1.70 -14.38 -52.86
C LEU A 113 -0.99 -14.01 -54.16
N CYS A 114 0.33 -14.01 -54.08
CA CYS A 114 1.13 -13.91 -55.32
C CYS A 114 1.43 -15.30 -55.86
N GLU A 115 1.38 -15.42 -57.18
CA GLU A 115 1.81 -16.64 -57.88
C GLU A 115 3.32 -16.85 -57.74
N ASN A 116 3.78 -18.06 -57.92
CA ASN A 116 5.19 -18.44 -57.83
C ASN A 116 5.89 -18.02 -56.54
N THR A 117 5.12 -17.77 -55.50
CA THR A 117 5.61 -17.28 -54.20
C THR A 117 5.53 -18.43 -53.17
N ASN A 118 6.58 -18.56 -52.37
CA ASN A 118 6.62 -19.54 -51.31
C ASN A 118 5.89 -19.04 -50.09
N TYR A 119 5.00 -19.88 -49.55
CA TYR A 119 4.25 -19.63 -48.29
C TYR A 119 4.47 -20.75 -47.30
N VAL A 120 4.30 -20.46 -46.04
CA VAL A 120 4.32 -21.44 -44.94
C VAL A 120 2.99 -21.40 -44.21
N PHE A 121 2.34 -22.55 -44.16
CA PHE A 121 1.20 -22.81 -43.29
C PHE A 121 1.70 -23.48 -42.00
N ALA A 122 1.48 -22.90 -40.84
CA ALA A 122 1.98 -23.41 -39.57
C ALA A 122 1.01 -23.17 -38.42
N ALA A 123 1.10 -24.00 -37.38
CA ALA A 123 0.39 -23.87 -36.13
C ALA A 123 1.27 -24.32 -34.96
N TRP A 124 1.09 -23.74 -33.80
CA TRP A 124 1.67 -24.24 -32.56
C TRP A 124 0.71 -25.26 -31.94
N ILE A 125 1.22 -26.43 -31.62
CA ILE A 125 0.40 -27.57 -31.15
C ILE A 125 1.10 -28.21 -29.95
N SER A 126 0.31 -28.64 -28.96
CA SER A 126 0.77 -29.41 -27.81
C SER A 126 -0.22 -30.49 -27.44
N ASN A 127 0.27 -31.64 -26.98
CA ASN A 127 -0.61 -32.66 -26.39
C ASN A 127 -1.16 -32.11 -25.05
N ALA A 128 -2.44 -32.28 -24.80
CA ALA A 128 -3.11 -31.83 -23.59
C ALA A 128 -3.23 -32.90 -22.50
N MET A 129 -2.63 -34.07 -22.71
CA MET A 129 -2.72 -35.22 -21.79
C MET A 129 -1.39 -35.47 -21.08
N GLN A 130 -1.50 -35.96 -19.85
CA GLN A 130 -0.37 -36.50 -19.10
C GLN A 130 -0.08 -37.94 -19.54
N PRO A 131 1.15 -38.47 -19.38
CA PRO A 131 1.48 -39.86 -19.72
C PRO A 131 0.64 -40.90 -18.98
N ILE A 132 0.10 -40.54 -17.82
CA ILE A 132 -0.76 -41.45 -17.01
C ILE A 132 -2.22 -41.51 -17.47
N THR A 133 -2.63 -40.64 -18.40
CA THR A 133 -3.99 -40.60 -18.94
C THR A 133 -4.33 -41.96 -19.56
N CYS A 134 -5.59 -42.40 -19.49
CA CYS A 134 -6.06 -43.66 -20.06
C CYS A 134 -5.31 -44.90 -19.50
N GLY A 135 -4.94 -44.88 -18.21
CA GLY A 135 -4.19 -46.01 -17.61
C GLY A 135 -2.74 -46.10 -18.09
N GLY A 136 -2.17 -45.00 -18.58
CA GLY A 136 -0.77 -44.95 -19.06
C GLY A 136 -0.56 -45.30 -20.52
N ASN A 137 -1.62 -45.49 -21.29
CA ASN A 137 -1.53 -45.79 -22.70
C ASN A 137 -2.54 -44.97 -23.53
N PRO A 138 -2.43 -43.61 -23.52
CA PRO A 138 -3.33 -42.77 -24.29
C PRO A 138 -3.09 -42.87 -25.79
N VAL A 139 -4.16 -42.81 -26.55
CA VAL A 139 -4.07 -42.59 -28.00
C VAL A 139 -3.52 -41.19 -28.25
N LEU A 140 -2.40 -41.11 -28.94
CA LEU A 140 -1.74 -39.84 -29.25
C LEU A 140 -2.41 -39.14 -30.43
N ALA A 141 -2.57 -37.84 -30.32
CA ALA A 141 -3.07 -37.03 -31.42
C ALA A 141 -2.07 -37.01 -32.57
N ASN A 142 -2.58 -37.13 -33.78
CA ASN A 142 -1.85 -37.01 -35.04
C ASN A 142 -2.67 -36.12 -35.97
N LEU A 143 -2.06 -35.08 -36.48
CA LEU A 143 -2.73 -34.06 -37.29
C LEU A 143 -2.07 -33.97 -38.66
N THR A 144 -2.90 -33.73 -39.68
CA THR A 144 -2.44 -33.47 -41.04
C THR A 144 -2.73 -32.00 -41.40
N LEU A 145 -1.68 -31.28 -41.80
CA LEU A 145 -1.78 -29.92 -42.31
C LEU A 145 -1.74 -29.99 -43.84
N THR A 146 -2.73 -29.43 -44.51
CA THR A 146 -2.88 -29.47 -45.97
C THR A 146 -3.16 -28.11 -46.57
N VAL A 147 -2.58 -27.82 -47.70
CA VAL A 147 -2.87 -26.65 -48.53
C VAL A 147 -3.40 -27.14 -49.87
N THR A 148 -4.56 -26.65 -50.29
CA THR A 148 -5.20 -27.02 -51.56
C THR A 148 -5.56 -25.78 -52.36
N THR A 149 -5.67 -25.90 -53.66
CA THR A 149 -6.36 -24.93 -54.50
C THR A 149 -7.86 -24.90 -54.21
N LEU A 150 -8.59 -23.94 -54.73
CA LEU A 150 -10.04 -23.81 -54.54
C LEU A 150 -10.82 -24.97 -55.18
N ASP A 151 -10.26 -25.62 -56.19
CA ASP A 151 -10.84 -26.82 -56.83
C ASP A 151 -10.51 -28.14 -56.09
N GLY A 152 -9.78 -28.06 -54.96
CA GLY A 152 -9.44 -29.20 -54.12
C GLY A 152 -8.13 -29.91 -54.49
N THR A 153 -7.35 -29.42 -55.46
CA THR A 153 -6.04 -30.01 -55.79
C THR A 153 -5.06 -29.76 -54.64
N VAL A 154 -4.47 -30.83 -54.10
CA VAL A 154 -3.49 -30.75 -53.02
C VAL A 154 -2.17 -30.17 -53.52
N LEU A 155 -1.77 -29.03 -53.00
CA LEU A 155 -0.50 -28.37 -53.29
C LEU A 155 0.62 -28.86 -52.35
N ALA A 156 0.29 -29.04 -51.07
CA ALA A 156 1.24 -29.51 -50.07
C ALA A 156 0.50 -30.14 -48.89
N THR A 157 1.12 -31.14 -48.29
CA THR A 157 0.60 -31.80 -47.10
C THR A 157 1.74 -32.30 -46.20
N THR A 158 1.52 -32.29 -44.90
CA THR A 158 2.43 -32.88 -43.90
C THR A 158 1.66 -33.39 -42.70
N THR A 159 2.23 -34.34 -41.98
CA THR A 159 1.66 -34.86 -40.73
C THR A 159 2.52 -34.47 -39.54
N THR A 160 1.91 -34.27 -38.41
CA THR A 160 2.65 -34.00 -37.16
C THR A 160 3.40 -35.21 -36.64
N GLY A 161 2.99 -36.43 -37.12
CA GLY A 161 3.25 -37.67 -36.41
C GLY A 161 2.50 -37.70 -35.07
N ASP A 162 2.74 -38.71 -34.29
CA ASP A 162 2.14 -38.86 -32.96
C ASP A 162 2.73 -37.80 -31.99
N ILE A 163 1.91 -36.89 -31.50
CA ILE A 163 2.32 -35.85 -30.59
C ILE A 163 2.44 -36.44 -29.19
N PRO A 164 3.65 -36.50 -28.58
CA PRO A 164 3.87 -37.17 -27.31
C PRO A 164 3.18 -36.48 -26.15
N THR A 165 2.73 -37.25 -25.16
CA THR A 165 2.27 -36.75 -23.87
C THR A 165 3.45 -36.25 -23.01
N ALA A 166 3.20 -35.32 -22.09
CA ALA A 166 4.19 -34.83 -21.14
C ALA A 166 3.52 -34.54 -19.79
N PHE A 167 4.31 -34.31 -18.73
CA PHE A 167 3.81 -33.84 -17.44
C PHE A 167 3.66 -32.32 -17.39
N ASP A 168 4.22 -31.61 -18.38
CA ASP A 168 4.05 -30.18 -18.58
C ASP A 168 3.76 -29.90 -20.07
N ARG A 169 3.26 -28.70 -20.36
CA ARG A 169 2.95 -28.30 -21.73
C ARG A 169 4.23 -28.12 -22.55
N ILE A 170 4.26 -28.76 -23.72
CA ILE A 170 5.36 -28.62 -24.67
C ILE A 170 4.76 -28.19 -26.01
N TRP A 171 4.81 -26.88 -26.25
CA TRP A 171 4.41 -26.35 -27.53
C TRP A 171 5.48 -26.61 -28.59
N LYS A 172 5.06 -27.11 -29.73
CA LYS A 172 5.90 -27.31 -30.91
C LYS A 172 5.20 -26.77 -32.13
N GLN A 173 5.95 -26.06 -32.97
CA GLN A 173 5.44 -25.58 -34.23
C GLN A 173 5.47 -26.71 -35.27
N TYR A 174 4.37 -26.93 -35.93
CA TYR A 174 4.22 -27.82 -37.07
C TYR A 174 3.75 -27.01 -38.28
N GLY A 175 4.19 -27.38 -39.48
CA GLY A 175 3.78 -26.66 -40.68
C GLY A 175 4.28 -27.28 -41.96
N VAL A 176 3.83 -26.74 -43.07
CA VAL A 176 4.18 -27.13 -44.44
C VAL A 176 4.45 -25.89 -45.29
N SER A 177 5.49 -25.98 -46.12
CA SER A 177 5.79 -25.01 -47.16
C SER A 177 5.09 -25.36 -48.45
N VAL A 178 4.64 -24.34 -49.19
CA VAL A 178 3.97 -24.47 -50.48
C VAL A 178 4.39 -23.32 -51.40
N THR A 179 4.64 -23.60 -52.65
CA THR A 179 4.79 -22.56 -53.69
C THR A 179 3.48 -22.46 -54.45
N THR A 180 2.91 -21.27 -54.53
CA THR A 180 1.67 -21.01 -55.25
C THR A 180 1.89 -21.23 -56.76
N PRO A 181 1.05 -22.01 -57.46
CA PRO A 181 1.12 -22.09 -58.92
C PRO A 181 0.82 -20.76 -59.64
N THR A 182 1.15 -20.69 -60.90
CA THR A 182 0.71 -19.60 -61.77
C THR A 182 -0.81 -19.50 -61.79
N ASN A 183 -1.35 -18.28 -61.89
CA ASN A 183 -2.79 -17.98 -61.84
C ASN A 183 -3.51 -18.45 -60.57
N THR A 184 -2.80 -18.59 -59.46
CA THR A 184 -3.38 -18.96 -58.12
C THR A 184 -3.24 -17.78 -57.19
N ASP A 185 -4.36 -17.12 -56.89
CA ASP A 185 -4.46 -15.98 -55.98
C ASP A 185 -5.12 -16.35 -54.65
N ALA A 186 -5.59 -17.60 -54.52
CA ALA A 186 -6.20 -18.11 -53.27
C ALA A 186 -5.97 -19.62 -53.08
N VAL A 187 -5.79 -20.00 -51.81
CA VAL A 187 -5.69 -21.41 -51.40
C VAL A 187 -6.53 -21.66 -50.16
N ILE A 188 -6.95 -22.92 -49.98
CA ILE A 188 -7.57 -23.38 -48.75
C ILE A 188 -6.49 -24.06 -47.91
N VAL A 189 -6.38 -23.65 -46.64
CA VAL A 189 -5.55 -24.30 -45.63
C VAL A 189 -6.44 -25.12 -44.70
N SER A 190 -6.00 -26.30 -44.29
CA SER A 190 -6.75 -27.12 -43.35
C SER A 190 -5.84 -27.91 -42.41
N ILE A 191 -6.31 -28.10 -41.18
CA ILE A 191 -5.74 -29.00 -40.18
C ILE A 191 -6.81 -30.06 -39.90
N THR A 192 -6.48 -31.32 -40.15
CA THR A 192 -7.39 -32.44 -39.93
C THR A 192 -6.79 -33.42 -38.93
N THR A 193 -7.64 -34.14 -38.22
CA THR A 193 -7.21 -35.25 -37.36
C THR A 193 -7.13 -36.55 -38.13
N ASP A 194 -6.10 -37.35 -37.85
CA ASP A 194 -6.07 -38.76 -38.28
C ASP A 194 -6.87 -39.61 -37.28
N PRO A 195 -7.82 -40.44 -37.77
CA PRO A 195 -8.69 -41.17 -36.87
C PRO A 195 -7.93 -42.29 -36.16
N LYS A 196 -8.03 -42.32 -34.83
CA LYS A 196 -7.54 -43.39 -33.97
C LYS A 196 -8.60 -43.77 -32.94
N PHE A 197 -8.91 -45.05 -32.85
CA PHE A 197 -9.85 -45.54 -31.86
C PHE A 197 -9.19 -45.68 -30.49
N GLY A 198 -9.88 -45.26 -29.44
CA GLY A 198 -9.42 -45.45 -28.07
C GLY A 198 -9.65 -44.26 -27.17
N CYS A 199 -9.10 -44.37 -25.95
CA CYS A 199 -9.07 -43.27 -24.98
C CYS A 199 -7.90 -42.36 -25.31
N GLY A 200 -8.13 -41.03 -25.39
CA GLY A 200 -7.07 -40.06 -25.66
C GLY A 200 -7.36 -39.17 -26.86
N SER A 201 -6.33 -38.77 -27.57
CA SER A 201 -6.37 -37.86 -28.73
C SER A 201 -6.90 -36.46 -28.36
N VAL A 202 -6.31 -35.88 -27.30
CA VAL A 202 -6.64 -34.52 -26.85
C VAL A 202 -5.41 -33.61 -26.99
N PHE A 203 -5.60 -32.49 -27.64
CA PHE A 203 -4.52 -31.55 -27.92
C PHE A 203 -5.00 -30.09 -27.87
N VAL A 204 -4.06 -29.19 -27.83
CA VAL A 204 -4.27 -27.74 -27.95
C VAL A 204 -3.53 -27.24 -29.17
N LEU A 205 -4.11 -26.20 -29.79
CA LEU A 205 -3.47 -25.49 -30.89
C LEU A 205 -3.66 -23.97 -30.72
N ASP A 206 -2.68 -23.23 -31.24
CA ASP A 206 -2.64 -21.78 -31.17
C ASP A 206 -1.79 -21.23 -32.32
N ASP A 207 -1.89 -19.92 -32.53
CA ASP A 207 -1.09 -19.16 -33.51
C ASP A 207 -1.04 -19.85 -34.88
N ILE A 208 -2.21 -20.12 -35.45
CA ILE A 208 -2.33 -20.66 -36.79
C ILE A 208 -2.03 -19.56 -37.80
N THR A 209 -1.00 -19.74 -38.60
CA THR A 209 -0.54 -18.70 -39.52
C THR A 209 -0.35 -19.24 -40.93
N PHE A 210 -0.63 -18.40 -41.94
CA PHE A 210 -0.22 -18.58 -43.31
C PHE A 210 0.51 -17.32 -43.77
N ARG A 211 1.81 -17.47 -44.10
CA ARG A 211 2.70 -16.33 -44.35
C ARG A 211 3.58 -16.58 -45.58
N SER A 212 3.93 -15.53 -46.34
CA SER A 212 5.00 -15.60 -47.31
C SER A 212 6.35 -15.91 -46.64
N CYS A 213 7.16 -16.71 -47.30
CA CYS A 213 8.51 -17.11 -46.90
C CYS A 213 9.48 -16.80 -48.02
N GLY A 214 10.55 -16.07 -47.73
CA GLY A 214 11.50 -15.68 -48.77
C GLY A 214 12.93 -15.58 -48.22
N PRO A 215 13.80 -14.85 -48.95
CA PRO A 215 15.20 -14.73 -48.59
C PRO A 215 15.38 -14.06 -47.21
N LEU A 216 16.60 -14.17 -46.66
CA LEU A 216 16.99 -13.48 -45.43
C LEU A 216 17.00 -11.97 -45.69
N VAL A 217 16.33 -11.24 -44.84
CA VAL A 217 16.25 -9.78 -44.88
C VAL A 217 16.56 -9.23 -43.48
N SER A 218 17.47 -8.32 -43.36
CA SER A 218 17.82 -7.70 -42.08
C SER A 218 18.02 -6.19 -42.23
N VAL A 219 17.75 -5.50 -41.14
CA VAL A 219 17.96 -4.07 -40.99
C VAL A 219 18.88 -3.80 -39.83
N THR A 220 19.80 -2.90 -39.98
CA THR A 220 20.68 -2.35 -38.94
C THR A 220 20.55 -0.85 -38.85
N LEU A 221 20.77 -0.30 -37.68
CA LEU A 221 20.94 1.14 -37.47
C LEU A 221 22.42 1.38 -37.16
N ASP A 222 23.08 2.17 -38.00
CA ASP A 222 24.53 2.45 -37.90
C ASP A 222 25.39 1.18 -37.66
N GLY A 223 25.01 0.05 -38.29
CA GLY A 223 25.69 -1.25 -38.17
C GLY A 223 25.25 -2.13 -36.98
N SER A 224 24.33 -1.66 -36.14
CA SER A 224 23.76 -2.42 -35.00
C SER A 224 22.34 -2.85 -35.25
N THR A 225 21.96 -4.05 -34.76
CA THR A 225 20.55 -4.51 -34.70
C THR A 225 19.86 -4.08 -33.41
N ALA A 226 20.57 -3.36 -32.52
CA ALA A 226 20.03 -2.85 -31.28
C ALA A 226 19.15 -1.61 -31.51
N ALA A 227 18.31 -1.28 -30.52
CA ALA A 227 17.49 -0.08 -30.50
C ALA A 227 18.35 1.18 -30.64
N GLY A 228 17.85 2.15 -31.37
CA GLY A 228 18.47 3.46 -31.55
C GLY A 228 17.88 4.48 -30.57
N ASP A 229 18.28 4.39 -29.29
CA ASP A 229 17.92 5.39 -28.28
C ASP A 229 18.97 6.49 -28.25
N VAL A 230 18.57 7.73 -28.52
CA VAL A 230 19.49 8.86 -28.60
C VAL A 230 18.86 10.14 -28.08
N CYS A 231 19.74 11.10 -27.84
CA CYS A 231 19.35 12.43 -27.40
C CYS A 231 19.02 13.35 -28.58
N ALA A 232 18.17 14.31 -28.33
CA ALA A 232 17.73 15.28 -29.32
C ALA A 232 18.87 16.17 -29.88
N ASP A 233 20.03 16.25 -29.23
CA ASP A 233 21.21 16.99 -29.64
C ASP A 233 22.16 16.18 -30.55
N TYR A 234 21.88 14.89 -30.77
CA TYR A 234 22.67 14.07 -31.68
C TYR A 234 22.67 14.65 -33.08
N SER A 235 23.88 15.02 -33.57
CA SER A 235 24.02 15.80 -34.82
C SER A 235 23.91 14.97 -36.11
N ASN A 236 24.21 13.66 -36.04
CA ASN A 236 24.21 12.78 -37.18
C ASN A 236 22.81 12.26 -37.52
N PRO A 237 22.42 12.12 -38.81
CA PRO A 237 21.19 11.45 -39.18
C PRO A 237 21.26 9.96 -38.82
N PHE A 238 20.18 9.39 -38.31
CA PHE A 238 20.04 7.95 -38.14
C PHE A 238 19.83 7.31 -39.52
N ILE A 239 20.75 6.46 -39.94
CA ILE A 239 20.65 5.74 -41.19
C ILE A 239 20.36 4.27 -40.93
N LEU A 240 19.17 3.84 -41.33
CA LEU A 240 18.82 2.43 -41.42
C LEU A 240 19.45 1.85 -42.70
N GLN A 241 20.12 0.73 -42.55
CA GLN A 241 20.74 -0.05 -43.62
C GLN A 241 20.03 -1.39 -43.74
N GLY A 242 19.35 -1.62 -44.83
CA GLY A 242 18.77 -2.89 -45.22
C GLY A 242 19.74 -3.78 -45.98
N VAL A 243 19.72 -5.09 -45.68
CA VAL A 243 20.50 -6.10 -46.41
C VAL A 243 19.58 -7.29 -46.67
N TYR A 244 19.67 -7.89 -47.85
CA TYR A 244 18.94 -9.10 -48.18
C TYR A 244 19.80 -10.07 -48.99
N SER A 245 19.50 -11.38 -48.81
CA SER A 245 20.17 -12.43 -49.59
C SER A 245 19.54 -12.61 -50.98
N ALA A 246 20.22 -13.33 -51.86
CA ALA A 246 19.64 -13.70 -53.17
C ALA A 246 18.36 -14.53 -52.98
N GLY A 247 17.43 -14.43 -53.93
CA GLY A 247 16.17 -15.19 -53.90
C GLY A 247 15.02 -14.52 -54.65
N PHE A 248 15.22 -13.25 -55.10
CA PHE A 248 14.33 -12.55 -56.00
C PHE A 248 15.00 -12.30 -57.34
N ALA A 249 14.26 -12.31 -58.43
CA ALA A 249 14.75 -12.06 -59.79
C ALA A 249 14.87 -10.53 -60.05
N ASP A 250 13.87 -9.78 -59.63
CA ASP A 250 13.86 -8.28 -59.68
C ASP A 250 13.35 -7.72 -58.35
N PRO A 251 14.21 -7.65 -57.30
CA PRO A 251 13.80 -7.23 -55.96
C PRO A 251 13.42 -5.75 -55.91
N ALA A 252 12.34 -5.43 -55.22
CA ALA A 252 11.95 -4.09 -54.84
C ALA A 252 11.81 -3.99 -53.32
N VAL A 253 12.19 -2.83 -52.78
CA VAL A 253 12.22 -2.56 -51.33
C VAL A 253 11.20 -1.46 -51.00
N GLN A 254 10.60 -1.56 -49.80
CA GLN A 254 9.75 -0.54 -49.23
C GLN A 254 10.01 -0.43 -47.73
N TRP A 255 10.28 0.77 -47.22
CA TRP A 255 10.38 1.01 -45.79
C TRP A 255 9.00 1.18 -45.17
N GLN A 256 8.86 0.70 -43.97
CA GLN A 256 7.65 0.81 -43.17
C GLN A 256 7.95 1.35 -41.78
N ASN A 257 6.99 2.05 -41.19
CA ASN A 257 7.01 2.46 -39.78
C ASN A 257 5.81 1.91 -39.05
N SER A 258 5.97 1.80 -37.73
CA SER A 258 4.91 1.43 -36.80
C SER A 258 4.95 2.36 -35.57
N LEU A 259 3.79 2.88 -35.20
CA LEU A 259 3.61 3.75 -34.04
C LEU A 259 3.00 3.02 -32.82
N ASP A 260 2.73 1.73 -32.95
CA ASP A 260 2.06 0.88 -31.98
C ASP A 260 2.90 -0.36 -31.59
N THR A 261 4.21 -0.18 -31.55
CA THR A 261 5.20 -1.20 -31.18
C THR A 261 5.22 -2.42 -32.09
N GLY A 262 4.95 -2.22 -33.40
CA GLY A 262 5.03 -3.28 -34.41
C GLY A 262 3.73 -4.08 -34.62
N LYS A 263 2.61 -3.63 -34.05
CA LYS A 263 1.31 -4.27 -34.27
C LYS A 263 0.74 -3.98 -35.66
N THR A 264 0.85 -2.71 -36.08
CA THR A 264 0.47 -2.28 -37.42
C THR A 264 1.62 -1.57 -38.10
N TRP A 265 1.70 -1.70 -39.44
CA TRP A 265 2.76 -1.17 -40.26
C TRP A 265 2.21 -0.31 -41.38
N GLN A 266 2.89 0.82 -41.67
CA GLN A 266 2.52 1.72 -42.74
C GLN A 266 3.72 1.96 -43.66
N ASP A 267 3.49 1.94 -44.95
CA ASP A 267 4.51 2.25 -45.94
C ASP A 267 4.94 3.72 -45.83
N ILE A 268 6.24 3.96 -45.79
CA ILE A 268 6.81 5.31 -45.85
C ILE A 268 6.91 5.69 -47.30
N SER A 269 6.07 6.63 -47.75
CA SER A 269 5.95 7.00 -49.16
C SER A 269 7.28 7.46 -49.76
N GLY A 270 7.67 6.84 -50.88
CA GLY A 270 8.88 7.15 -51.60
C GLY A 270 10.17 6.50 -51.08
N GLU A 271 10.15 5.84 -49.93
CA GLU A 271 11.33 5.23 -49.32
C GLU A 271 11.52 3.79 -49.80
N THR A 272 12.17 3.65 -50.95
CA THR A 272 12.35 2.41 -51.69
C THR A 272 13.83 2.02 -51.90
N MET A 273 14.75 2.76 -51.28
CA MET A 273 16.18 2.41 -51.28
C MET A 273 16.54 1.50 -50.14
N VAL A 274 17.65 0.77 -50.22
CA VAL A 274 18.14 -0.08 -49.12
C VAL A 274 18.60 0.72 -47.90
N THR A 275 18.78 2.01 -48.03
CA THR A 275 19.11 2.93 -46.94
C THR A 275 17.97 3.90 -46.71
N TYR A 276 17.68 4.18 -45.44
CA TYR A 276 16.66 5.17 -45.07
C TYR A 276 17.17 6.08 -43.96
N ALA A 277 17.17 7.39 -44.19
CA ALA A 277 17.52 8.39 -43.20
C ALA A 277 16.28 8.75 -42.37
N ILE A 278 16.24 8.36 -41.13
CA ILE A 278 15.10 8.61 -40.22
C ILE A 278 14.95 10.09 -39.93
N PRO A 279 13.78 10.71 -40.20
CA PRO A 279 13.52 12.10 -39.83
C PRO A 279 13.46 12.22 -38.31
N ARG A 280 14.10 13.24 -37.73
CA ARG A 280 14.10 13.51 -36.30
C ARG A 280 12.71 13.88 -35.82
N ARG A 281 12.12 13.06 -35.00
CA ARG A 281 10.85 13.32 -34.31
C ARG A 281 11.07 13.14 -32.81
N ILE A 282 11.16 14.24 -32.07
CA ILE A 282 11.31 14.25 -30.61
C ILE A 282 10.05 13.67 -29.96
N ASN A 283 10.20 12.88 -28.91
CA ASN A 283 9.14 12.25 -28.11
C ASN A 283 8.28 11.24 -28.90
N SER A 284 8.82 10.58 -29.89
CA SER A 284 8.09 9.51 -30.58
C SER A 284 8.87 8.22 -30.59
N VAL A 285 8.20 7.18 -30.13
CA VAL A 285 8.65 5.80 -30.26
C VAL A 285 8.18 5.29 -31.60
N ILE A 286 9.11 4.97 -32.50
CA ILE A 286 8.79 4.47 -33.84
C ILE A 286 9.61 3.21 -34.10
N ASN A 287 8.94 2.15 -34.53
CA ASN A 287 9.59 0.98 -35.07
C ASN A 287 9.67 1.10 -36.59
N TYR A 288 10.82 0.76 -37.12
CA TYR A 288 11.06 0.72 -38.56
C TYR A 288 11.41 -0.68 -39.01
N ARG A 289 10.97 -1.07 -40.20
CA ARG A 289 11.39 -2.28 -40.87
C ARG A 289 11.44 -2.07 -42.37
N MET A 290 12.15 -2.92 -43.06
CA MET A 290 12.18 -3.00 -44.52
C MET A 290 11.39 -4.22 -44.95
N VAL A 291 10.54 -4.06 -45.96
CA VAL A 291 9.92 -5.17 -46.66
C VAL A 291 10.44 -5.27 -48.08
N ILE A 292 10.51 -6.49 -48.59
CA ILE A 292 11.02 -6.78 -49.94
C ILE A 292 10.11 -7.78 -50.63
N ALA A 293 9.93 -7.64 -51.92
CA ALA A 293 9.24 -8.59 -52.80
C ALA A 293 9.79 -8.43 -54.24
N GLU A 294 9.30 -9.28 -55.16
CA GLU A 294 9.45 -9.01 -56.57
C GLU A 294 8.78 -7.67 -56.91
N ARG A 295 9.37 -6.91 -57.85
CA ARG A 295 8.91 -5.54 -58.18
C ARG A 295 7.45 -5.47 -58.54
N GLU A 296 6.94 -6.47 -59.26
CA GLU A 296 5.54 -6.57 -59.64
C GLU A 296 4.61 -6.79 -58.43
N SER A 297 5.14 -7.37 -57.39
CA SER A 297 4.40 -7.80 -56.19
C SER A 297 4.61 -6.89 -54.98
N ILE A 298 5.48 -5.87 -55.04
CA ILE A 298 5.83 -5.02 -53.89
C ILE A 298 4.62 -4.27 -53.32
N ASN A 299 3.60 -3.99 -54.11
CA ASN A 299 2.37 -3.34 -53.65
C ASN A 299 1.35 -4.32 -53.04
N SER A 300 1.60 -5.64 -53.14
CA SER A 300 0.75 -6.70 -52.55
C SER A 300 1.25 -7.03 -51.16
N LEU A 301 0.51 -6.66 -50.12
CA LEU A 301 0.91 -6.84 -48.72
C LEU A 301 1.25 -8.30 -48.37
N ASN A 302 0.49 -9.24 -48.96
CA ASN A 302 0.60 -10.68 -48.68
C ASN A 302 1.81 -11.38 -49.35
N CYS A 303 2.56 -10.65 -50.16
CA CYS A 303 3.70 -11.16 -50.92
C CYS A 303 5.05 -10.65 -50.45
N ARG A 304 5.02 -9.73 -49.50
CA ARG A 304 6.21 -9.09 -48.95
C ARG A 304 6.87 -9.96 -47.90
N ILE A 305 8.19 -9.92 -47.87
CA ILE A 305 9.02 -10.52 -46.80
C ILE A 305 9.51 -9.37 -45.91
N ALA A 306 9.39 -9.50 -44.62
CA ALA A 306 9.76 -8.46 -43.66
C ALA A 306 11.11 -8.72 -42.99
N SER A 307 11.88 -7.69 -42.77
CA SER A 307 13.08 -7.72 -41.94
C SER A 307 12.75 -7.81 -40.44
N ASN A 308 13.79 -7.89 -39.61
CA ASN A 308 13.68 -7.49 -38.20
C ASN A 308 13.23 -6.03 -38.11
N SER A 309 12.60 -5.66 -37.01
CA SER A 309 12.27 -4.27 -36.72
C SER A 309 13.37 -3.61 -35.87
N ILE A 310 13.64 -2.33 -36.14
CA ILE A 310 14.50 -1.48 -35.35
C ILE A 310 13.60 -0.48 -34.61
N TYR A 311 13.69 -0.52 -33.29
CA TYR A 311 13.07 0.48 -32.40
C TYR A 311 13.93 1.72 -32.35
N THR A 312 13.32 2.90 -32.47
CA THR A 312 14.00 4.17 -32.28
C THR A 312 13.20 5.06 -31.33
N GLU A 313 13.90 5.66 -30.38
CA GLU A 313 13.34 6.66 -29.48
C GLU A 313 14.29 7.85 -29.38
N ILE A 314 13.78 9.05 -29.68
CA ILE A 314 14.54 10.28 -29.52
C ILE A 314 14.12 10.92 -28.20
N HIS A 315 14.98 10.82 -27.22
CA HIS A 315 14.75 11.40 -25.91
C HIS A 315 14.97 12.92 -25.95
N PRO A 316 14.02 13.73 -25.43
CA PRO A 316 14.26 15.17 -25.32
C PRO A 316 15.41 15.40 -24.34
N LEU A 317 16.25 16.37 -24.67
CA LEU A 317 17.11 16.95 -23.65
C LEU A 317 16.24 17.49 -22.52
N ALA A 318 16.65 17.23 -21.29
CA ALA A 318 16.09 17.95 -20.15
C ALA A 318 16.17 19.45 -20.48
N ALA A 319 15.02 20.14 -20.40
CA ALA A 319 14.96 21.56 -20.78
C ALA A 319 16.04 22.32 -20.02
N HIS A 320 16.93 22.98 -20.76
CA HIS A 320 18.01 23.78 -20.17
C HIS A 320 17.37 24.85 -19.28
N LYS A 321 17.55 24.72 -17.99
CA LYS A 321 17.03 25.70 -17.03
C LYS A 321 17.88 26.95 -17.11
N PRO A 322 17.29 28.15 -17.19
CA PRO A 322 18.08 29.38 -17.11
C PRO A 322 18.88 29.38 -15.81
N PRO A 323 20.06 30.03 -15.76
CA PRO A 323 20.87 30.09 -14.58
C PRO A 323 20.06 30.52 -13.35
N GLN A 324 20.02 29.70 -12.32
CA GLN A 324 19.27 29.93 -11.12
C GLN A 324 20.15 30.51 -10.02
N SER A 325 19.62 31.47 -9.27
CA SER A 325 20.32 31.98 -8.08
C SER A 325 20.02 31.10 -6.88
N ILE A 326 21.06 30.63 -6.19
CA ILE A 326 20.98 29.89 -4.94
C ILE A 326 21.47 30.80 -3.82
N LEU A 327 20.78 30.77 -2.70
CA LEU A 327 21.12 31.52 -1.51
C LEU A 327 21.79 30.61 -0.50
N GLY A 328 23.01 30.96 -0.09
CA GLY A 328 23.74 30.34 1.00
C GLY A 328 23.80 31.24 2.24
N CYS A 329 23.77 30.64 3.42
CA CYS A 329 23.93 31.34 4.68
C CYS A 329 25.30 30.99 5.27
N LEU A 330 26.08 31.99 5.62
CA LEU A 330 27.44 31.84 6.16
C LEU A 330 27.49 30.80 7.30
N ASP A 331 28.50 29.94 7.28
CA ASP A 331 28.73 28.85 8.25
C ASP A 331 27.60 27.81 8.35
N LYS A 332 26.67 27.77 7.40
CA LYS A 332 25.64 26.72 7.32
C LYS A 332 25.92 25.79 6.14
N ASP A 333 25.48 24.57 6.25
CA ASP A 333 25.52 23.63 5.14
C ASP A 333 24.52 24.06 4.08
N LEU A 334 24.96 24.10 2.82
CA LEU A 334 24.12 24.41 1.68
C LEU A 334 23.85 23.14 0.88
N TYR A 335 22.59 22.80 0.76
CA TYR A 335 22.12 21.74 -0.12
C TYR A 335 21.92 22.31 -1.52
N LEU A 336 22.70 21.82 -2.46
CA LEU A 336 22.51 22.15 -3.87
C LEU A 336 21.22 21.52 -4.39
N PRO A 337 20.63 22.04 -5.50
CA PRO A 337 19.46 21.45 -6.11
C PRO A 337 19.64 19.96 -6.36
N LEU A 338 18.58 19.18 -6.16
CA LEU A 338 18.64 17.73 -6.39
C LEU A 338 18.82 17.47 -7.88
N ALA A 339 19.77 16.62 -8.22
CA ALA A 339 19.94 16.10 -9.57
C ALA A 339 18.71 15.27 -10.00
N ASP A 340 18.53 15.11 -11.31
CA ASP A 340 17.45 14.29 -11.85
C ASP A 340 17.61 12.83 -11.38
N PRO A 341 16.58 12.21 -10.80
CA PRO A 341 16.67 10.83 -10.30
C PRO A 341 16.91 9.79 -11.40
N SER A 342 16.68 10.13 -12.67
CA SER A 342 16.97 9.26 -13.82
C SER A 342 18.40 9.38 -14.34
N ALA A 343 19.21 10.32 -13.78
CA ALA A 343 20.60 10.48 -14.16
C ALA A 343 21.46 9.27 -13.71
N LEU A 344 22.24 8.73 -14.64
CA LEU A 344 23.17 7.64 -14.37
C LEU A 344 24.40 8.11 -13.61
N THR A 345 24.91 9.28 -14.00
CA THR A 345 26.04 9.93 -13.35
C THR A 345 25.77 11.40 -13.13
N VAL A 346 26.25 11.88 -12.01
CA VAL A 346 26.10 13.26 -11.59
C VAL A 346 27.50 13.81 -11.29
N PHE A 347 27.79 15.00 -11.77
CA PHE A 347 29.03 15.70 -11.47
C PHE A 347 28.77 17.18 -11.23
N TRP A 348 29.02 17.60 -9.99
CA TRP A 348 29.00 18.98 -9.58
C TRP A 348 30.40 19.58 -9.61
N GLN A 349 30.50 20.81 -10.06
CA GLN A 349 31.73 21.60 -9.99
C GLN A 349 31.38 23.03 -9.57
N GLY A 350 32.20 23.66 -8.73
CA GLY A 350 31.98 25.00 -8.22
C GLY A 350 33.26 25.70 -7.82
N PRO A 351 33.18 26.93 -7.27
CA PRO A 351 34.29 27.67 -6.73
C PRO A 351 35.03 26.90 -5.65
N ASN A 352 36.24 27.36 -5.30
CA ASN A 352 37.06 26.77 -4.25
C ASN A 352 37.41 25.30 -4.46
N ASN A 353 37.50 24.89 -5.75
CA ASN A 353 37.73 23.48 -6.16
C ASN A 353 36.63 22.51 -5.67
N TYR A 354 35.45 23.03 -5.42
CA TYR A 354 34.35 22.16 -5.02
C TYR A 354 33.98 21.19 -6.14
N THR A 355 33.91 19.92 -5.81
CA THR A 355 33.39 18.85 -6.68
C THR A 355 32.55 17.86 -5.88
N SER A 356 31.53 17.29 -6.53
CA SER A 356 30.73 16.22 -5.93
C SER A 356 30.11 15.35 -7.02
N VAL A 357 29.99 14.05 -6.73
CA VAL A 357 29.30 13.07 -7.59
C VAL A 357 27.98 12.60 -6.97
N LYS A 358 27.53 13.26 -5.92
CA LYS A 358 26.29 12.90 -5.23
C LYS A 358 25.09 13.63 -5.87
N PRO A 359 23.97 12.94 -6.12
CA PRO A 359 22.74 13.59 -6.58
C PRO A 359 22.24 14.70 -5.64
N ALA A 360 22.34 14.46 -4.32
CA ALA A 360 22.09 15.45 -3.28
C ALA A 360 23.44 15.99 -2.78
N ALA A 361 24.01 16.93 -3.50
CA ALA A 361 25.31 17.50 -3.16
C ALA A 361 25.16 18.58 -2.07
N VAL A 362 26.17 18.67 -1.20
CA VAL A 362 26.20 19.62 -0.08
C VAL A 362 27.51 20.37 -0.09
N VAL A 363 27.46 21.69 -0.01
CA VAL A 363 28.61 22.53 0.28
C VAL A 363 28.62 22.76 1.80
N PRO A 364 29.54 22.15 2.57
CA PRO A 364 29.50 22.22 4.02
C PRO A 364 29.97 23.60 4.50
N LYS A 365 29.27 24.17 5.48
CA LYS A 365 29.64 25.41 6.18
C LYS A 365 30.14 26.50 5.23
N VAL A 366 29.27 26.88 4.27
CA VAL A 366 29.63 27.80 3.19
C VAL A 366 30.28 29.08 3.69
N GLN A 367 31.36 29.48 3.02
CA GLN A 367 32.12 30.72 3.26
C GLN A 367 31.95 31.68 2.08
N TYR A 368 32.25 32.97 2.27
CA TYR A 368 32.18 33.95 1.17
C TYR A 368 33.03 33.56 -0.06
N ALA A 369 34.09 32.79 0.14
CA ALA A 369 34.94 32.27 -0.95
C ALA A 369 34.21 31.26 -1.85
N ASP A 370 33.13 30.64 -1.37
CA ASP A 370 32.33 29.67 -2.15
C ASP A 370 31.28 30.37 -3.03
N THR A 371 31.22 31.72 -2.99
CA THR A 371 30.34 32.50 -3.88
C THR A 371 30.78 32.34 -5.32
N GLY A 372 29.85 32.09 -6.23
CA GLY A 372 30.14 31.95 -7.65
C GLY A 372 29.26 30.97 -8.38
N MET A 373 29.73 30.55 -9.53
CA MET A 373 28.98 29.67 -10.44
C MET A 373 29.24 28.21 -10.09
N TYR A 374 28.18 27.47 -9.90
CA TYR A 374 28.16 26.01 -9.78
C TYR A 374 27.55 25.42 -11.06
N THR A 375 28.13 24.35 -11.55
CA THR A 375 27.63 23.59 -12.69
C THR A 375 27.25 22.18 -12.27
N LEU A 376 26.10 21.72 -12.73
CA LEU A 376 25.64 20.33 -12.60
C LEU A 376 25.69 19.68 -13.99
N LYS A 377 26.55 18.71 -14.15
CA LYS A 377 26.60 17.84 -15.32
C LYS A 377 25.92 16.52 -14.98
N GLU A 378 24.89 16.17 -15.70
CA GLU A 378 24.15 14.93 -15.56
C GLU A 378 24.27 14.12 -16.85
N SER A 379 24.55 12.82 -16.71
CA SER A 379 24.55 11.91 -17.85
C SER A 379 23.44 10.89 -17.67
N PHE A 380 22.70 10.67 -18.72
CA PHE A 380 21.55 9.76 -18.75
C PHE A 380 21.85 8.53 -19.62
N TYR A 381 20.94 7.57 -19.62
CA TYR A 381 20.96 6.49 -20.61
C TYR A 381 21.03 7.10 -22.00
N PHE A 382 21.60 6.36 -22.94
CA PHE A 382 21.71 6.76 -24.34
C PHE A 382 22.68 7.93 -24.62
N GLY A 383 23.56 8.25 -23.65
CA GLY A 383 24.59 9.28 -23.82
C GLY A 383 24.08 10.72 -23.67
N CYS A 384 22.85 10.92 -23.24
CA CYS A 384 22.31 12.26 -22.96
C CYS A 384 23.11 12.96 -21.86
N VAL A 385 23.42 14.23 -22.07
CA VAL A 385 24.11 15.06 -21.08
C VAL A 385 23.33 16.35 -20.87
N SER A 386 22.99 16.64 -19.61
CA SER A 386 22.46 17.95 -19.20
C SER A 386 23.54 18.75 -18.49
N LEU A 387 23.56 20.06 -18.68
CA LEU A 387 24.45 20.98 -17.98
C LEU A 387 23.64 22.14 -17.44
N ASP A 388 23.32 22.09 -16.16
CA ASP A 388 22.63 23.18 -15.48
C ASP A 388 23.64 24.08 -14.74
N THR A 389 23.31 25.37 -14.65
CA THR A 389 24.17 26.37 -13.97
C THR A 389 23.40 27.07 -12.87
N PHE A 390 24.09 27.29 -11.75
CA PHE A 390 23.56 27.91 -10.55
C PHE A 390 24.54 28.99 -10.06
N TYR A 391 24.06 30.14 -9.68
CA TYR A 391 24.88 31.19 -9.11
C TYR A 391 24.64 31.28 -7.61
N LEU A 392 25.62 30.88 -6.80
CA LEU A 392 25.56 30.94 -5.35
C LEU A 392 25.90 32.35 -4.86
N ARG A 393 25.02 32.90 -4.02
CA ARG A 393 25.27 34.09 -3.19
C ARG A 393 25.22 33.73 -1.73
N ILE A 394 26.22 34.20 -0.96
CA ILE A 394 26.30 33.91 0.46
C ILE A 394 26.00 35.19 1.26
N PHE A 395 25.11 35.03 2.21
CA PHE A 395 24.66 36.10 3.08
C PHE A 395 24.98 35.78 4.55
N PRO A 396 25.08 36.81 5.42
CA PRO A 396 25.26 36.59 6.84
C PRO A 396 24.20 35.64 7.40
N SER A 397 24.59 34.68 8.19
CA SER A 397 23.66 33.84 8.95
C SER A 397 23.00 34.63 10.06
N THR A 398 21.92 34.11 10.62
CA THR A 398 21.31 34.63 11.85
C THR A 398 21.56 33.67 13.00
N THR A 399 21.74 34.18 14.20
CA THR A 399 21.87 33.37 15.42
C THR A 399 20.79 33.81 16.40
N ILE A 400 20.15 32.88 17.05
CA ILE A 400 19.06 33.11 18.00
C ILE A 400 19.59 32.98 19.42
N TYR A 401 19.23 33.95 20.25
CA TYR A 401 19.42 33.93 21.69
C TYR A 401 18.05 33.85 22.38
N ALA A 402 17.84 32.79 23.13
CA ALA A 402 16.58 32.53 23.83
C ALA A 402 16.85 31.83 25.16
N GLN A 403 16.01 32.10 26.16
CA GLN A 403 16.02 31.34 27.41
C GLN A 403 15.34 29.97 27.16
N PRO A 404 16.00 28.85 27.49
CA PRO A 404 15.50 27.54 27.07
C PRO A 404 14.28 27.07 27.87
N THR A 405 14.05 27.54 29.10
CA THR A 405 12.98 27.04 29.95
C THR A 405 12.34 28.15 30.80
N TYR A 406 11.01 28.15 30.83
CA TYR A 406 10.19 29.06 31.62
C TYR A 406 9.24 28.26 32.50
N PRO A 407 9.31 28.40 33.85
CA PRO A 407 8.32 27.83 34.75
C PRO A 407 7.12 28.77 34.90
N ILE A 408 5.90 28.27 34.77
CA ILE A 408 4.67 29.04 35.04
C ILE A 408 3.68 28.19 35.85
N CYS A 409 2.82 28.90 36.61
CA CYS A 409 1.68 28.23 37.22
C CYS A 409 0.49 28.15 36.25
N GLU A 410 -0.33 27.13 36.43
CA GLU A 410 -1.56 26.92 35.66
C GLU A 410 -2.41 28.21 35.62
N GLY A 411 -2.83 28.60 34.42
CA GLY A 411 -3.61 29.82 34.18
C GLY A 411 -2.80 31.13 34.21
N LYS A 412 -1.52 31.10 34.47
CA LYS A 412 -0.61 32.26 34.34
C LYS A 412 -0.01 32.30 32.94
N SER A 413 0.60 33.44 32.62
CA SER A 413 1.28 33.69 31.36
C SER A 413 2.71 34.14 31.59
N GLU A 414 3.55 33.95 30.57
CA GLU A 414 4.95 34.35 30.55
C GLU A 414 5.28 35.04 29.23
N ASN A 415 6.14 36.07 29.32
CA ASN A 415 6.65 36.74 28.13
C ASN A 415 7.87 35.98 27.61
N LEU A 416 7.75 35.35 26.46
CA LEU A 416 8.89 34.76 25.79
C LEU A 416 9.73 35.87 25.17
N SER A 417 11.03 35.84 25.42
CA SER A 417 11.95 36.83 24.87
C SER A 417 12.97 36.15 23.98
N VAL A 418 12.99 36.56 22.72
CA VAL A 418 13.93 36.06 21.73
C VAL A 418 14.58 37.23 21.01
N SER A 419 15.88 37.17 20.90
CA SER A 419 16.65 38.13 20.09
C SER A 419 17.44 37.37 19.02
N SER A 420 17.74 38.04 17.92
CA SER A 420 18.54 37.45 16.82
C SER A 420 19.53 38.48 16.27
N THR A 421 20.65 37.95 15.76
CA THR A 421 21.59 38.77 14.99
C THR A 421 20.99 39.14 13.63
N GLY A 422 21.08 40.40 13.21
CA GLY A 422 20.59 40.86 11.91
C GLY A 422 19.09 41.08 11.81
N GLY A 423 18.32 40.95 12.90
CA GLY A 423 16.86 41.10 12.90
C GLY A 423 16.16 40.01 12.06
N GLY A 424 14.88 40.25 11.71
CA GLY A 424 14.14 39.38 10.84
C GLY A 424 12.69 39.17 11.21
N THR A 425 12.05 38.22 10.56
CA THR A 425 10.69 37.75 10.85
C THR A 425 10.74 36.48 11.71
N TYR A 426 9.79 36.39 12.61
CA TYR A 426 9.68 35.30 13.56
C TYR A 426 8.49 34.39 13.18
N LYS A 427 8.62 33.08 13.44
CA LYS A 427 7.50 32.12 13.34
C LYS A 427 7.63 31.07 14.42
N TRP A 428 6.58 30.94 15.23
CA TRP A 428 6.53 30.00 16.34
C TRP A 428 5.67 28.78 16.04
N TYR A 429 6.10 27.66 16.59
CA TYR A 429 5.41 26.36 16.49
C TYR A 429 5.45 25.62 17.83
N PRO A 430 4.33 25.07 18.33
CA PRO A 430 2.96 25.37 17.87
C PRO A 430 2.58 26.82 18.18
N SER A 431 1.52 27.33 17.54
CA SER A 431 0.98 28.67 17.83
C SER A 431 0.01 28.66 19.02
N THR A 432 -0.43 27.49 19.47
CA THR A 432 -1.40 27.32 20.55
C THR A 432 -0.86 27.90 21.86
N GLY A 433 -1.66 28.74 22.52
CA GLY A 433 -1.30 29.37 23.79
C GLY A 433 -0.39 30.58 23.64
N LEU A 434 -0.06 31.03 22.43
CA LEU A 434 0.70 32.25 22.18
C LEU A 434 -0.23 33.41 21.77
N SER A 435 0.11 34.63 22.21
CA SER A 435 -0.58 35.84 21.79
C SER A 435 -0.35 36.20 20.33
N SER A 436 0.80 35.78 19.77
CA SER A 436 1.18 35.93 18.36
C SER A 436 2.23 34.89 18.02
N ASP A 437 2.09 34.28 16.86
CA ASP A 437 3.06 33.33 16.35
C ASP A 437 4.15 33.98 15.47
N THR A 438 4.10 35.29 15.32
CA THR A 438 5.03 36.10 14.50
C THR A 438 5.76 37.20 15.28
N SER A 439 5.45 37.38 16.56
CA SER A 439 6.16 38.34 17.41
C SER A 439 7.49 37.77 17.87
N ALA A 440 8.50 38.64 18.06
CA ALA A 440 9.76 38.28 18.72
C ALA A 440 9.54 37.91 20.20
N ASN A 441 8.57 38.56 20.83
CA ASN A 441 8.30 38.46 22.26
C ASN A 441 6.79 38.17 22.48
N PRO A 442 6.29 36.99 22.14
CA PRO A 442 4.90 36.64 22.38
C PRO A 442 4.64 36.35 23.86
N ILE A 443 3.41 36.62 24.31
CA ILE A 443 2.93 36.16 25.59
C ILE A 443 2.46 34.72 25.43
N ALA A 444 3.01 33.82 26.24
CA ALA A 444 2.62 32.42 26.23
C ALA A 444 1.74 32.08 27.44
N ARG A 445 0.61 31.41 27.20
CA ARG A 445 -0.34 30.91 28.21
C ARG A 445 -0.84 29.52 27.84
N PRO A 446 0.03 28.53 27.77
CA PRO A 446 -0.39 27.16 27.48
C PRO A 446 -1.12 26.54 28.69
N THR A 447 -2.03 25.60 28.43
CA THR A 447 -2.74 24.83 29.46
C THR A 447 -1.90 23.70 30.05
N ASP A 448 -0.95 23.19 29.26
CA ASP A 448 -0.04 22.13 29.64
C ASP A 448 1.40 22.48 29.27
N SER A 449 2.35 21.79 29.86
CA SER A 449 3.77 22.00 29.55
C SER A 449 4.01 21.82 28.05
N THR A 450 4.52 22.88 27.42
CA THR A 450 4.62 22.97 25.97
C THR A 450 6.03 23.39 25.57
N GLU A 451 6.56 22.71 24.56
CA GLU A 451 7.80 23.09 23.90
C GLU A 451 7.48 23.88 22.63
N TYR A 452 8.01 25.09 22.55
CA TYR A 452 7.88 25.97 21.39
C TYR A 452 9.17 25.98 20.60
N LYS A 453 9.06 25.85 19.27
CA LYS A 453 10.14 26.10 18.32
C LYS A 453 9.93 27.48 17.72
N VAL A 454 10.89 28.37 17.84
CA VAL A 454 10.93 29.63 17.10
C VAL A 454 11.87 29.50 15.91
N VAL A 455 11.42 29.93 14.75
CA VAL A 455 12.22 30.06 13.52
C VAL A 455 12.35 31.54 13.23
N VAL A 456 13.56 32.03 13.11
CA VAL A 456 13.85 33.40 12.68
C VAL A 456 14.38 33.36 11.24
N THR A 457 13.86 34.26 10.42
CA THR A 457 14.32 34.42 9.02
C THR A 457 14.79 35.88 8.89
N ASN A 458 16.08 36.09 8.60
CA ASN A 458 16.60 37.43 8.39
C ASN A 458 16.18 38.02 7.04
N SER A 459 16.53 39.28 6.76
CA SER A 459 16.19 39.96 5.49
C SER A 459 16.75 39.28 4.22
N TYR A 460 17.73 38.43 4.36
CA TYR A 460 18.33 37.69 3.26
C TYR A 460 17.73 36.28 3.06
N GLY A 461 16.78 35.87 3.93
CA GLY A 461 16.17 34.56 3.89
C GLY A 461 16.91 33.49 4.70
N CYS A 462 18.01 33.82 5.36
CA CYS A 462 18.72 32.89 6.25
C CYS A 462 17.91 32.63 7.52
N LYS A 463 17.81 31.33 7.85
CA LYS A 463 16.99 30.85 8.96
C LYS A 463 17.86 30.27 10.07
N ASP A 464 17.41 30.44 11.28
CA ASP A 464 17.86 29.71 12.44
C ASP A 464 16.67 29.36 13.34
N SER A 465 16.84 28.41 14.25
CA SER A 465 15.75 28.01 15.13
C SER A 465 16.25 27.71 16.54
N ALA A 466 15.40 28.01 17.52
CA ALA A 466 15.64 27.64 18.91
C ALA A 466 14.38 26.97 19.49
N PHE A 467 14.59 26.19 20.55
CA PHE A 467 13.52 25.59 21.33
C PHE A 467 13.43 26.22 22.69
N LEU A 468 12.21 26.55 23.12
CA LEU A 468 11.89 27.09 24.43
C LEU A 468 10.78 26.23 25.04
N LYS A 469 10.97 25.82 26.29
CA LYS A 469 10.00 24.99 27.00
C LYS A 469 9.32 25.79 28.11
N ILE A 470 8.00 25.81 28.09
CA ILE A 470 7.19 26.24 29.21
C ILE A 470 6.78 25.01 30.03
N ASN A 471 7.19 25.03 31.31
CA ASN A 471 6.75 24.03 32.26
C ASN A 471 5.56 24.60 33.06
N VAL A 472 4.37 24.04 32.81
CA VAL A 472 3.16 24.43 33.54
C VAL A 472 3.03 23.57 34.78
N TYR A 473 3.09 24.24 35.94
CA TYR A 473 2.86 23.62 37.22
C TYR A 473 1.40 23.80 37.64
N ARG A 474 0.75 22.68 37.94
CA ARG A 474 -0.63 22.70 38.40
C ARG A 474 -0.74 23.28 39.80
N ASN A 475 -1.71 24.17 40.00
CA ASN A 475 -2.00 24.75 41.30
C ASN A 475 -2.41 23.64 42.29
N PRO A 476 -2.08 23.84 43.60
CA PRO A 476 -2.59 22.94 44.62
C PRO A 476 -4.13 22.93 44.64
N ALA A 477 -4.70 21.75 44.79
CA ALA A 477 -6.11 21.58 45.04
C ALA A 477 -6.29 20.45 46.06
N VAL A 478 -7.04 20.71 47.09
CA VAL A 478 -7.32 19.78 48.17
C VAL A 478 -8.81 19.54 48.32
N ASN A 479 -9.15 18.37 48.75
CA ASN A 479 -10.49 18.02 49.20
C ASN A 479 -10.34 17.17 50.49
N ALA A 480 -10.84 17.67 51.60
CA ALA A 480 -10.76 17.05 52.90
C ALA A 480 -11.73 15.84 53.04
N GLY A 481 -12.63 15.68 52.09
CA GLY A 481 -13.69 14.67 52.11
C GLY A 481 -14.92 15.14 52.90
N PRO A 482 -15.98 14.35 52.95
CA PRO A 482 -17.21 14.69 53.65
C PRO A 482 -17.04 14.62 55.17
N ASP A 483 -17.82 15.42 55.89
CA ASP A 483 -17.91 15.39 57.34
C ASP A 483 -18.18 13.99 57.87
N LYS A 484 -17.67 13.68 59.06
CA LYS A 484 -17.78 12.39 59.68
C LYS A 484 -18.55 12.50 61.01
N VAL A 485 -19.24 11.46 61.35
CA VAL A 485 -19.95 11.33 62.62
C VAL A 485 -19.48 10.07 63.31
N ILE A 486 -18.98 10.16 64.51
CA ILE A 486 -18.49 9.05 65.34
C ILE A 486 -18.99 9.12 66.78
N LEU A 487 -18.89 8.04 67.50
CA LEU A 487 -19.04 8.06 68.94
C LEU A 487 -17.69 8.35 69.62
N ALA A 488 -17.75 8.88 70.83
CA ALA A 488 -16.55 9.09 71.66
C ALA A 488 -15.77 7.77 71.86
N GLY A 489 -14.47 7.78 71.48
CA GLY A 489 -13.58 6.64 71.51
C GLY A 489 -13.51 5.83 70.19
N ASP A 490 -14.33 6.17 69.20
CA ASP A 490 -14.25 5.57 67.85
C ASP A 490 -13.28 6.36 66.95
N THR A 491 -13.02 5.77 65.79
CA THR A 491 -12.10 6.34 64.79
C THR A 491 -12.84 6.62 63.47
N ALA A 492 -12.61 7.78 62.89
CA ALA A 492 -13.06 8.16 61.55
C ALA A 492 -11.90 8.12 60.56
N VAL A 493 -12.11 7.58 59.40
CA VAL A 493 -11.16 7.70 58.29
C VAL A 493 -11.47 8.98 57.52
N LEU A 494 -10.51 9.91 57.47
CA LEU A 494 -10.62 11.11 56.67
C LEU A 494 -10.24 10.80 55.22
N ASN A 495 -11.18 11.07 54.30
CA ASN A 495 -11.01 10.72 52.88
C ASN A 495 -10.45 11.92 52.09
N GLY A 496 -9.30 12.42 52.53
CA GLY A 496 -8.66 13.54 51.90
C GLY A 496 -8.05 13.19 50.53
N SER A 497 -7.97 14.15 49.65
CA SER A 497 -7.23 14.05 48.39
C SER A 497 -6.48 15.36 48.12
N VAL A 498 -5.31 15.22 47.53
CA VAL A 498 -4.42 16.36 47.18
C VAL A 498 -4.02 16.20 45.71
N LYS A 499 -4.12 17.28 44.98
CA LYS A 499 -3.68 17.39 43.58
C LYS A 499 -2.77 18.61 43.43
N GLY A 500 -1.98 18.63 42.37
CA GLY A 500 -1.07 19.70 42.03
C GLY A 500 0.32 19.19 41.69
N THR A 501 1.19 20.09 41.29
CA THR A 501 2.57 19.76 40.94
C THR A 501 3.49 20.18 42.08
N ALA A 502 4.38 19.28 42.54
CA ALA A 502 5.33 19.54 43.64
C ALA A 502 4.64 20.17 44.86
N VAL A 503 3.69 19.47 45.45
CA VAL A 503 2.85 19.95 46.55
C VAL A 503 3.32 19.34 47.86
N ASP A 504 3.57 20.16 48.86
CA ASP A 504 3.67 19.77 50.26
C ASP A 504 2.32 19.96 50.93
N PHE A 505 1.87 18.98 51.72
CA PHE A 505 0.56 19.06 52.37
C PHE A 505 0.58 18.51 53.79
N SER A 506 -0.35 19.00 54.61
CA SER A 506 -0.54 18.52 55.96
C SER A 506 -1.96 18.74 56.48
N TRP A 507 -2.33 17.92 57.42
CA TRP A 507 -3.52 18.11 58.23
C TRP A 507 -3.23 18.88 59.52
N SER A 508 -4.14 19.76 59.92
CA SER A 508 -4.14 20.47 61.18
C SER A 508 -5.54 20.48 61.79
N PRO A 509 -5.67 20.51 63.10
CA PRO A 509 -4.63 20.28 64.10
C PRO A 509 -4.06 18.87 64.04
N TYR A 510 -2.81 18.70 64.53
CA TYR A 510 -2.11 17.38 64.45
C TYR A 510 -2.60 16.37 65.47
N PHE A 511 -3.21 16.80 66.54
CA PHE A 511 -3.66 15.93 67.64
C PHE A 511 -4.89 15.13 67.22
N PHE A 512 -4.90 13.86 67.71
CA PHE A 512 -5.92 12.86 67.40
C PHE A 512 -5.97 12.48 65.92
N LEU A 513 -4.88 12.60 65.21
CA LEU A 513 -4.66 12.03 63.85
C LEU A 513 -3.56 10.99 63.91
N SER A 514 -3.73 9.91 63.14
CA SER A 514 -2.71 8.84 63.01
C SER A 514 -1.44 9.38 62.34
N ASN A 515 -1.58 10.26 61.36
CA ASN A 515 -0.49 10.89 60.63
C ASN A 515 -1.02 12.14 59.91
N THR A 516 -0.30 13.26 60.01
CA THR A 516 -0.69 14.50 59.36
C THR A 516 -0.19 14.67 57.92
N ARG A 517 0.72 13.78 57.48
CA ARG A 517 1.37 13.85 56.16
C ARG A 517 0.86 12.75 55.18
N VAL A 518 -0.28 12.12 55.50
CA VAL A 518 -0.97 11.24 54.58
C VAL A 518 -2.32 11.80 54.22
N ALA A 519 -2.74 11.60 52.97
CA ALA A 519 -4.00 12.17 52.51
C ALA A 519 -5.22 11.58 53.20
N VAL A 520 -5.12 10.34 53.64
CA VAL A 520 -6.21 9.59 54.29
C VAL A 520 -5.78 9.10 55.69
N PRO A 521 -5.72 10.03 56.69
CA PRO A 521 -5.42 9.65 58.07
C PRO A 521 -6.65 9.12 58.81
N ASN A 522 -6.40 8.41 59.91
CA ASN A 522 -7.42 8.06 60.91
C ASN A 522 -7.49 9.20 61.94
N ALA A 523 -8.71 9.66 62.24
CA ALA A 523 -9.00 10.65 63.24
C ALA A 523 -9.78 10.03 64.42
N PHE A 524 -9.37 10.29 65.67
CA PHE A 524 -9.98 9.74 66.89
C PHE A 524 -10.16 10.82 67.97
N PRO A 525 -10.77 11.98 67.63
CA PRO A 525 -10.93 13.07 68.57
C PRO A 525 -11.92 12.71 69.68
N PRO A 526 -11.68 13.12 70.96
CA PRO A 526 -12.60 12.88 72.08
C PRO A 526 -13.84 13.78 72.05
N GLN A 527 -13.79 14.87 71.33
CA GLN A 527 -14.88 15.84 71.08
C GLN A 527 -14.89 16.26 69.62
N SER A 528 -16.01 16.81 69.17
CA SER A 528 -16.13 17.31 67.77
C SER A 528 -14.97 18.25 67.43
N ASN A 529 -14.29 17.96 66.35
CA ASN A 529 -13.11 18.69 65.92
C ASN A 529 -13.14 18.94 64.39
N LEU A 530 -12.72 20.13 64.02
CA LEU A 530 -12.56 20.53 62.62
C LEU A 530 -11.12 20.27 62.22
N TYR A 531 -10.92 19.43 61.22
CA TYR A 531 -9.62 19.17 60.62
C TYR A 531 -9.51 19.91 59.27
N THR A 532 -8.39 20.55 59.06
CA THR A 532 -8.05 21.32 57.86
C THR A 532 -6.96 20.58 57.10
N LEU A 533 -7.21 20.23 55.85
CA LEU A 533 -6.20 19.77 54.91
C LEU A 533 -5.66 21.00 54.18
N SER A 534 -4.38 21.25 54.34
CA SER A 534 -3.70 22.37 53.64
C SER A 534 -2.63 21.82 52.73
N ALA A 535 -2.50 22.41 51.55
CA ALA A 535 -1.47 22.08 50.59
C ALA A 535 -0.83 23.36 50.05
N THR A 536 0.50 23.35 49.91
CA THR A 536 1.28 24.49 49.39
C THR A 536 2.20 24.00 48.28
N SER A 537 2.24 24.70 47.18
CA SER A 537 3.16 24.43 46.09
C SER A 537 4.60 24.78 46.49
N MET A 538 5.52 23.84 46.33
CA MET A 538 6.96 24.04 46.54
C MET A 538 7.62 24.89 45.43
N VAL A 539 6.89 25.10 44.33
CA VAL A 539 7.35 25.91 43.17
C VAL A 539 6.64 27.24 43.05
N GLY A 540 5.96 27.69 44.10
CA GLY A 540 5.36 29.03 44.18
C GLY A 540 3.99 29.18 43.52
N CYS A 541 3.29 28.08 43.20
CA CYS A 541 1.97 28.11 42.56
C CYS A 541 0.81 28.22 43.55
N GLY A 542 1.03 28.81 44.73
CA GLY A 542 -0.02 29.10 45.70
C GLY A 542 -0.29 27.97 46.69
N SER A 543 -1.40 28.10 47.40
CA SER A 543 -1.86 27.11 48.39
C SER A 543 -3.37 26.90 48.27
N ALA A 544 -3.83 25.76 48.78
CA ALA A 544 -5.23 25.42 48.88
C ALA A 544 -5.53 24.82 50.28
N VAL A 545 -6.72 25.07 50.75
CA VAL A 545 -7.19 24.53 52.03
C VAL A 545 -8.61 24.02 51.89
N ASP A 546 -8.91 22.94 52.61
CA ASP A 546 -10.27 22.43 52.76
C ASP A 546 -10.46 21.79 54.12
N ASN A 547 -11.69 21.72 54.61
CA ASN A 547 -12.01 21.33 55.96
C ASN A 547 -12.96 20.13 55.98
N VAL A 548 -12.81 19.31 57.03
CA VAL A 548 -13.74 18.24 57.38
C VAL A 548 -14.06 18.26 58.85
N LEU A 549 -15.32 18.28 59.17
CA LEU A 549 -15.78 18.20 60.56
C LEU A 549 -15.92 16.73 60.95
N VAL A 550 -15.25 16.34 62.04
CA VAL A 550 -15.53 15.07 62.74
C VAL A 550 -16.41 15.37 63.94
N LYS A 551 -17.69 15.12 63.78
CA LYS A 551 -18.69 15.30 64.85
C LYS A 551 -18.70 14.10 65.78
N VAL A 552 -18.49 14.33 67.06
CA VAL A 552 -18.42 13.27 68.05
C VAL A 552 -19.63 13.35 68.98
N TYR A 553 -20.33 12.29 69.08
CA TYR A 553 -21.43 12.12 70.02
C TYR A 553 -20.98 11.22 71.20
N SER A 554 -21.47 11.52 72.40
CA SER A 554 -21.18 10.69 73.58
C SER A 554 -21.91 9.35 73.53
N ASP A 555 -23.02 9.22 72.83
CA ASP A 555 -23.77 8.03 72.64
C ASP A 555 -24.64 8.11 71.36
N ILE A 556 -25.21 6.96 70.93
CA ILE A 556 -26.15 6.85 69.83
C ILE A 556 -27.45 7.56 70.26
N PHE A 557 -27.91 8.50 69.48
CA PHE A 557 -29.17 9.18 69.72
C PHE A 557 -30.31 8.41 69.10
N ILE A 558 -31.25 8.01 69.97
CA ILE A 558 -32.51 7.41 69.57
C ILE A 558 -33.61 8.31 70.13
N PRO A 559 -34.49 8.88 69.32
CA PRO A 559 -35.58 9.70 69.81
C PRO A 559 -36.44 9.02 70.87
N SER A 560 -36.88 9.75 71.90
CA SER A 560 -37.78 9.23 72.88
C SER A 560 -39.26 9.33 72.50
N ALA A 561 -39.57 10.15 71.48
CA ALA A 561 -40.90 10.26 70.92
C ALA A 561 -40.83 10.66 69.42
N PHE A 562 -41.89 10.41 68.68
CA PHE A 562 -42.06 10.88 67.30
C PHE A 562 -43.52 11.11 67.00
N THR A 563 -43.82 11.95 66.00
CA THR A 563 -45.17 12.44 65.67
C THR A 563 -45.38 12.35 64.18
N PRO A 564 -45.92 11.25 63.62
CA PRO A 564 -46.14 11.08 62.20
C PRO A 564 -47.43 11.84 61.73
N ASN A 565 -47.38 13.17 61.79
CA ASN A 565 -48.46 14.07 61.43
C ASN A 565 -48.29 14.68 60.05
N GLY A 566 -47.17 14.37 59.33
CA GLY A 566 -46.90 14.82 57.94
C GLY A 566 -46.34 16.25 57.83
N ASP A 567 -45.92 16.86 58.93
CA ASP A 567 -45.34 18.21 58.94
C ASP A 567 -43.86 18.30 58.56
N GLY A 568 -43.21 17.14 58.26
CA GLY A 568 -41.81 17.01 57.90
C GLY A 568 -40.87 16.98 59.08
N LYS A 569 -41.38 17.02 60.35
CA LYS A 569 -40.57 16.98 61.57
C LYS A 569 -40.98 15.83 62.45
N ASN A 570 -40.03 14.96 62.73
CA ASN A 570 -40.21 13.79 63.59
C ASN A 570 -41.33 12.84 63.10
N ASP A 571 -41.66 12.88 61.83
CA ASP A 571 -42.70 12.01 61.22
C ASP A 571 -42.30 10.51 61.20
N ARG A 572 -41.03 10.25 61.43
CA ARG A 572 -40.51 8.88 61.40
C ARG A 572 -39.61 8.64 62.59
N PHE A 573 -39.74 7.47 63.14
CA PHE A 573 -38.84 6.99 64.19
C PHE A 573 -37.67 6.26 63.56
N GLN A 574 -36.47 6.84 63.67
CA GLN A 574 -35.24 6.31 63.13
C GLN A 574 -34.08 6.47 64.11
N VAL A 575 -33.09 5.63 63.94
CA VAL A 575 -31.79 5.79 64.59
C VAL A 575 -31.06 6.89 63.86
N LEU A 576 -30.57 7.91 64.55
CA LEU A 576 -29.83 8.96 63.87
C LEU A 576 -28.59 8.34 63.20
N PRO A 577 -28.36 8.66 61.92
CA PRO A 577 -27.39 7.98 61.10
C PRO A 577 -25.97 8.28 61.64
N LEU A 578 -25.28 7.19 61.85
CA LEU A 578 -23.85 7.23 62.08
C LEU A 578 -23.21 6.70 60.81
N ASP A 579 -22.64 7.56 60.00
CA ASP A 579 -22.18 7.27 58.64
C ASP A 579 -21.28 6.05 58.55
N ASN A 580 -20.55 5.72 59.61
CA ASN A 580 -19.60 4.62 59.68
C ASN A 580 -20.16 3.36 60.39
N TYR A 581 -21.41 3.37 60.86
CA TYR A 581 -22.02 2.24 61.56
C TYR A 581 -22.93 1.47 60.60
N LYS A 582 -22.87 0.17 60.70
CA LYS A 582 -23.78 -0.71 59.97
C LYS A 582 -24.96 -1.07 60.88
N LEU A 583 -26.18 -0.68 60.47
CA LEU A 583 -27.37 -1.16 61.13
C LEU A 583 -27.51 -2.66 60.84
N VAL A 584 -27.47 -3.50 61.90
CA VAL A 584 -27.63 -4.94 61.78
C VAL A 584 -29.11 -5.30 61.90
N GLN A 585 -29.78 -4.75 62.89
CA GLN A 585 -31.21 -4.95 63.11
C GLN A 585 -31.82 -3.73 63.78
N PHE A 586 -33.05 -3.39 63.38
CA PHE A 586 -33.88 -2.40 64.01
C PHE A 586 -35.30 -2.98 64.11
N PHE A 587 -35.74 -3.22 65.33
CA PHE A 587 -37.03 -3.82 65.66
C PHE A 587 -37.84 -2.84 66.48
N ILE A 588 -39.18 -2.84 66.29
CA ILE A 588 -40.17 -2.17 67.11
C ILE A 588 -41.27 -3.14 67.48
N TYR A 589 -41.60 -3.14 68.68
CA TYR A 589 -42.61 -4.03 69.28
C TYR A 589 -43.70 -3.20 69.94
N ASN A 590 -44.97 -3.69 69.98
CA ASN A 590 -46.00 -3.18 70.83
C ASN A 590 -45.84 -3.69 72.26
N ARG A 591 -46.69 -3.22 73.21
CA ARG A 591 -46.70 -3.60 74.61
C ARG A 591 -46.92 -5.10 74.82
N TRP A 592 -47.42 -5.81 73.84
CA TRP A 592 -47.68 -7.23 73.87
C TRP A 592 -46.55 -8.11 73.33
N GLY A 593 -45.47 -7.45 72.91
CA GLY A 593 -44.31 -8.14 72.35
C GLY A 593 -44.46 -8.47 70.84
N GLN A 594 -45.49 -8.05 70.15
CA GLN A 594 -45.67 -8.28 68.78
C GLN A 594 -44.74 -7.35 67.98
N LEU A 595 -43.98 -7.93 67.02
CA LEU A 595 -43.10 -7.17 66.10
C LEU A 595 -43.92 -6.35 65.09
N LEU A 596 -43.77 -5.04 65.11
CA LEU A 596 -44.48 -4.11 64.21
C LEU A 596 -43.58 -3.61 63.06
N PHE A 597 -42.28 -3.48 63.33
CA PHE A 597 -41.33 -2.97 62.34
C PHE A 597 -40.02 -3.70 62.45
N LYS A 598 -39.42 -4.01 61.26
CA LYS A 598 -38.10 -4.62 61.14
C LYS A 598 -37.35 -4.01 60.00
N ALA A 599 -36.13 -3.58 60.25
CA ALA A 599 -35.21 -3.10 59.24
C ALA A 599 -33.76 -3.51 59.54
N ALA A 600 -32.93 -3.58 58.50
CA ALA A 600 -31.49 -3.79 58.56
C ALA A 600 -30.74 -2.76 57.70
N ASP A 601 -31.44 -1.75 57.15
CA ASP A 601 -30.90 -0.65 56.36
C ASP A 601 -30.92 0.64 57.16
N LYS A 602 -29.84 1.36 57.16
CA LYS A 602 -29.63 2.61 57.94
C LYS A 602 -30.58 3.76 57.60
N TYR A 603 -31.23 3.70 56.47
CA TYR A 603 -32.20 4.71 56.04
C TYR A 603 -33.65 4.34 56.38
N SER A 604 -33.86 3.14 56.85
CA SER A 604 -35.20 2.69 57.24
C SER A 604 -35.67 3.34 58.53
N ALA A 605 -36.88 3.81 58.49
CA ALA A 605 -37.53 4.48 59.60
C ALA A 605 -38.97 3.98 59.74
N TRP A 606 -39.46 3.84 61.02
CA TRP A 606 -40.83 3.46 61.29
C TRP A 606 -41.72 4.69 61.24
N ASP A 607 -42.81 4.62 60.49
CA ASP A 607 -43.78 5.68 60.29
C ASP A 607 -44.96 5.61 61.27
N GLY A 608 -44.92 4.76 62.28
CA GLY A 608 -46.00 4.55 63.21
C GLY A 608 -47.11 3.63 62.75
N SER A 609 -46.94 2.98 61.59
CA SER A 609 -47.92 2.04 61.04
C SER A 609 -47.46 0.58 61.11
N TYR A 610 -48.42 -0.34 61.06
CA TYR A 610 -48.24 -1.79 60.91
C TYR A 610 -49.16 -2.34 59.86
N ASN A 611 -48.64 -2.94 58.80
CA ASN A 611 -49.42 -3.40 57.65
C ASN A 611 -50.35 -2.30 57.06
N GLY A 612 -49.90 -1.07 57.02
CA GLY A 612 -50.66 0.09 56.51
C GLY A 612 -51.70 0.63 57.49
N ILE A 613 -51.80 0.12 58.69
CA ILE A 613 -52.73 0.58 59.72
C ILE A 613 -51.93 1.40 60.76
N THR A 614 -52.33 2.67 60.95
CA THR A 614 -51.78 3.54 61.98
C THR A 614 -51.95 2.92 63.35
N GLN A 615 -50.84 2.89 64.11
CA GLN A 615 -50.86 2.35 65.45
C GLN A 615 -51.31 3.40 66.45
N PRO A 616 -52.02 2.99 67.56
CA PRO A 616 -52.52 3.98 68.52
C PRO A 616 -51.43 4.71 69.26
N ASN A 617 -51.76 5.93 69.73
CA ASN A 617 -50.88 6.65 70.66
C ASN A 617 -50.47 5.79 71.85
N GLY A 618 -49.16 5.79 72.11
CA GLY A 618 -48.67 4.96 73.19
C GLY A 618 -47.19 4.65 73.15
N THR A 619 -46.74 3.86 74.09
CA THR A 619 -45.33 3.50 74.21
C THR A 619 -45.06 2.19 73.46
N TYR A 620 -44.06 2.19 72.62
CA TYR A 620 -43.53 1.07 71.81
C TYR A 620 -42.13 0.76 72.26
N ILE A 621 -41.70 -0.48 72.18
CA ILE A 621 -40.35 -0.93 72.54
C ILE A 621 -39.52 -1.04 71.30
N TYR A 622 -38.36 -0.45 71.30
CA TYR A 622 -37.39 -0.64 70.26
C TYR A 622 -36.19 -1.47 70.65
N ARG A 623 -35.60 -2.19 69.73
CA ARG A 623 -34.27 -2.81 69.83
C ARG A 623 -33.49 -2.55 68.59
N VAL A 624 -32.34 -1.91 68.76
CA VAL A 624 -31.42 -1.57 67.68
C VAL A 624 -30.10 -2.29 67.94
N GLU A 625 -29.57 -2.86 66.86
CA GLU A 625 -28.27 -3.50 66.89
C GLU A 625 -27.43 -2.89 65.78
N LEU A 626 -26.29 -2.34 66.13
CA LEU A 626 -25.33 -1.69 65.28
C LEU A 626 -23.98 -2.38 65.34
N LEU A 627 -23.24 -2.35 64.24
CA LEU A 627 -21.85 -2.77 64.19
C LEU A 627 -20.98 -1.54 63.94
N SER A 628 -20.01 -1.29 64.81
CA SER A 628 -19.06 -0.20 64.59
C SER A 628 -18.08 -0.53 63.46
N PRO A 629 -17.36 0.44 62.91
CA PRO A 629 -16.29 0.20 61.92
C PRO A 629 -15.22 -0.77 62.40
N GLN A 630 -15.00 -0.87 63.69
CA GLN A 630 -14.04 -1.77 64.33
C GLN A 630 -14.65 -3.17 64.60
N GLY A 631 -15.89 -3.43 64.15
CA GLY A 631 -16.56 -4.69 64.36
C GLY A 631 -17.20 -4.88 65.75
N LYS A 632 -17.23 -3.86 66.60
CA LYS A 632 -17.88 -3.90 67.91
C LYS A 632 -19.40 -3.83 67.71
N ARG A 633 -20.09 -4.79 68.33
CA ARG A 633 -21.57 -4.85 68.36
C ARG A 633 -22.11 -3.97 69.47
N ILE A 634 -23.02 -3.05 69.12
CA ILE A 634 -23.70 -2.15 70.07
C ILE A 634 -25.17 -2.46 70.02
N ILE A 635 -25.75 -2.76 71.14
CA ILE A 635 -27.18 -3.05 71.27
C ILE A 635 -27.78 -1.92 72.15
N LYS A 636 -28.81 -1.29 71.65
CA LYS A 636 -29.65 -0.34 72.38
C LYS A 636 -31.09 -0.84 72.38
N GLN A 637 -31.71 -0.74 73.51
CA GLN A 637 -33.11 -1.02 73.65
C GLN A 637 -33.76 0.01 74.61
N GLY A 638 -35.00 0.29 74.37
CA GLY A 638 -35.72 1.29 75.16
C GLY A 638 -37.15 1.42 74.65
N SER A 639 -37.77 2.48 75.04
CA SER A 639 -39.10 2.82 74.61
C SER A 639 -39.16 4.12 73.84
N VAL A 640 -40.11 4.21 72.88
CA VAL A 640 -40.43 5.39 72.13
C VAL A 640 -41.91 5.68 72.24
N LEU A 641 -42.28 6.93 72.41
CA LEU A 641 -43.63 7.39 72.50
C LEU A 641 -44.11 7.79 71.09
N LEU A 642 -45.18 7.15 70.61
CA LEU A 642 -45.89 7.53 69.37
C LEU A 642 -47.02 8.48 69.73
N LEU A 643 -47.12 9.62 69.16
CA LEU A 643 -48.14 10.64 69.28
C LEU A 643 -48.66 11.01 67.88
N HIS A 644 -49.96 11.12 67.73
CA HIS A 644 -50.63 11.62 66.51
C HIS A 644 -51.23 12.99 66.77
#